data_3216bfb1317ab4515491c9090d024c5b
#
_entry.id   3216bfb1317ab4515491c9090d024c5b
#
_cell.length_a   1.000
_cell.length_b   1.000
_cell.length_c   1.000
_cell.angle_alpha   90.00
_cell.angle_beta   90.00
_cell.angle_gamma   90.00
#
_symmetry.space_group_name_H-M   'P 1'
#
loop_
_entity.id
_entity.type
_entity.pdbx_description
1 polymer ?
#
loop_
_entity_poly.entity_id
_entity_poly.type
_entity_poly.pdbx_seq_one_letter_code
_entity_poly.pdbx_strand_id
1 'polypeptide(L)'
;MEGPCGTGKTMAALTAAATLLRETDTFDNVFVATPVKQQRQQFIDDLRTINRGIDEPLAGVALVGKTDLCPYGREGLFPADSSVHDRCEDLRDSTADLIRADDNDGAGGTTTQTSMTTQLLGSVAGAVADDESDAPEPAARLTAGREDTEQWWDTERALELVRTAQQDLRAAQQSGGDNDATPLETAGASAPYGTAQPAAPEAMTEGESTPLYCPFEADWYARDKGSPVGFEQGVDHVLSTEEFLPASVEAGTCPHRAMGVLLEHADVVIGNYNHLFDSRTRNLTEPILDERTLVILDEAHRIEERVRDLVSDTVGRVTLKQAQRDLGELLDRASQHPDNKELVENHLAEHDVPYEAVEQAQTFYGEAIQWLDEYVDRTLAERFDGYAAGYFDELPDEGIEIELRDPETDERDAFTEWAENAGYDGDVFRTLGKIGSAVEDALSQLGIDRDCVCTAVGARFGQWWTRDHTAFFREITLDPTDADHRNPEQPWRTAYNASLVMYNCIPAEQVGEILGEFGGGVLMSATLEPLDVFEAVSGLASVAAGSSTGGDGDDRPARRVDRRSYDLQFPVANRESWIVDVEPFTARNRGDTGGPDNATRDRYAYVAREIARSHGNILLCYPNYAEAKWAAGRLREEIDKPVYLDESSSHETTHDLREGFVDDDHAVLVTSTRGTLTEGVDYEGDELHTCAVFGIPLVNIGSPRVQAVRHAYGDRFGRDNAFDYALTVPAVRQVRQAIGRVLRGPEERGVRILVGERYLPDKPRSVAPFFPDQERAEFQRLTPEYLDSQFERFWD
;
A
#
# COMPACT_ATOMS: atom_id res chain seq x y z
N MET A 1 -3.29 -2.00 -22.69
CA MET A 1 -3.28 -3.33 -23.34
C MET A 1 -4.11 -4.30 -22.51
N GLU A 2 -5.13 -4.90 -23.09
CA GLU A 2 -5.89 -5.98 -22.45
C GLU A 2 -5.57 -7.33 -23.11
N GLY A 3 -5.48 -8.38 -22.32
CA GLY A 3 -5.33 -9.76 -22.81
C GLY A 3 -5.56 -10.76 -21.70
N PRO A 4 -6.18 -11.91 -21.98
CA PRO A 4 -6.47 -12.92 -20.98
C PRO A 4 -5.25 -13.37 -20.17
N CYS A 5 -5.47 -13.99 -19.00
CA CYS A 5 -4.39 -14.59 -18.22
C CYS A 5 -3.64 -15.64 -19.07
N GLY A 6 -2.35 -15.85 -18.79
CA GLY A 6 -1.51 -16.81 -19.51
C GLY A 6 -1.14 -16.46 -20.98
N THR A 7 -1.49 -15.27 -21.47
CA THR A 7 -1.17 -14.85 -22.86
C THR A 7 0.21 -14.18 -23.00
N GLY A 8 1.01 -14.11 -21.95
CA GLY A 8 2.37 -13.57 -21.98
C GLY A 8 2.46 -12.05 -22.01
N LYS A 9 1.48 -11.33 -21.46
CA LYS A 9 1.46 -9.85 -21.38
C LYS A 9 2.73 -9.28 -20.74
N THR A 10 3.11 -9.84 -19.57
CA THR A 10 4.27 -9.43 -18.78
C THR A 10 5.56 -9.55 -19.59
N MET A 11 5.80 -10.73 -20.16
CA MET A 11 6.97 -10.99 -20.99
C MET A 11 7.00 -10.08 -22.22
N ALA A 12 5.86 -9.84 -22.89
CA ALA A 12 5.78 -8.97 -24.06
C ALA A 12 6.09 -7.51 -23.68
N ALA A 13 5.56 -7.00 -22.57
CA ALA A 13 5.81 -5.65 -22.11
C ALA A 13 7.29 -5.45 -21.70
N LEU A 14 7.85 -6.37 -20.92
CA LEU A 14 9.27 -6.33 -20.54
C LEU A 14 10.21 -6.45 -21.74
N THR A 15 9.93 -7.36 -22.69
CA THR A 15 10.75 -7.51 -23.89
C THR A 15 10.73 -6.24 -24.76
N ALA A 16 9.56 -5.62 -24.91
CA ALA A 16 9.45 -4.35 -25.63
C ALA A 16 10.21 -3.23 -24.92
N ALA A 17 10.10 -3.14 -23.60
CA ALA A 17 10.82 -2.17 -22.79
C ALA A 17 12.34 -2.37 -22.86
N ALA A 18 12.83 -3.62 -22.71
CA ALA A 18 14.22 -3.98 -22.86
C ALA A 18 14.78 -3.61 -24.24
N THR A 19 13.97 -3.81 -25.29
CA THR A 19 14.34 -3.42 -26.66
C THR A 19 14.47 -1.90 -26.80
N LEU A 20 13.53 -1.14 -26.22
CA LEU A 20 13.56 0.33 -26.27
C LEU A 20 14.78 0.90 -25.53
N LEU A 21 15.10 0.38 -24.34
CA LEU A 21 16.29 0.78 -23.58
C LEU A 21 17.59 0.57 -24.36
N ARG A 22 17.68 -0.52 -25.17
CA ARG A 22 18.91 -0.88 -25.89
C ARG A 22 19.04 -0.25 -27.25
N GLU A 23 17.93 -0.11 -27.97
CA GLU A 23 17.97 0.32 -29.38
C GLU A 23 17.72 1.83 -29.53
N THR A 24 17.30 2.52 -28.47
CA THR A 24 17.00 3.96 -28.52
C THR A 24 17.57 4.69 -27.29
N ASP A 25 17.95 5.95 -27.49
CA ASP A 25 18.37 6.84 -26.40
C ASP A 25 17.14 7.58 -25.76
N THR A 26 15.94 7.01 -25.90
CA THR A 26 14.69 7.67 -25.47
C THR A 26 14.44 7.52 -23.98
N PHE A 27 14.77 6.34 -23.43
CA PHE A 27 14.53 5.99 -22.04
C PHE A 27 15.83 5.58 -21.36
N ASP A 28 16.00 5.97 -20.10
CA ASP A 28 17.15 5.61 -19.27
C ASP A 28 16.85 4.40 -18.39
N ASN A 29 15.58 4.23 -17.99
CA ASN A 29 15.15 3.13 -17.13
C ASN A 29 13.70 2.71 -17.40
N VAL A 30 13.32 1.56 -16.82
CA VAL A 30 11.96 1.04 -16.80
C VAL A 30 11.51 0.86 -15.36
N PHE A 31 10.37 1.44 -15.00
CA PHE A 31 9.72 1.20 -13.72
C PHE A 31 8.50 0.30 -13.89
N VAL A 32 8.53 -0.88 -13.28
CA VAL A 32 7.41 -1.82 -13.25
C VAL A 32 6.67 -1.68 -11.93
N ALA A 33 5.37 -1.40 -11.96
CA ALA A 33 4.52 -1.38 -10.78
C ALA A 33 3.45 -2.47 -10.83
N THR A 34 3.36 -3.24 -9.74
CA THR A 34 2.34 -4.28 -9.55
C THR A 34 1.53 -3.99 -8.27
N PRO A 35 0.25 -4.35 -8.19
CA PRO A 35 -0.53 -4.17 -6.97
C PRO A 35 -0.26 -5.23 -5.90
N VAL A 36 0.33 -6.38 -6.23
CA VAL A 36 0.46 -7.55 -5.37
C VAL A 36 1.93 -8.01 -5.27
N LYS A 37 2.40 -8.32 -4.05
CA LYS A 37 3.77 -8.78 -3.80
C LYS A 37 4.14 -10.04 -4.60
N GLN A 38 3.23 -10.99 -4.78
CA GLN A 38 3.49 -12.25 -5.52
C GLN A 38 3.76 -12.02 -7.01
N GLN A 39 3.06 -11.07 -7.66
CA GLN A 39 3.28 -10.75 -9.07
C GLN A 39 4.67 -10.14 -9.31
N ARG A 40 5.26 -9.48 -8.31
CA ARG A 40 6.61 -8.97 -8.38
C ARG A 40 7.63 -10.07 -8.68
N GLN A 41 7.47 -11.25 -8.07
CA GLN A 41 8.34 -12.40 -8.33
C GLN A 41 8.27 -12.85 -9.79
N GLN A 42 7.09 -12.86 -10.39
CA GLN A 42 6.94 -13.19 -11.81
C GLN A 42 7.73 -12.23 -12.71
N PHE A 43 7.69 -10.92 -12.44
CA PHE A 43 8.49 -9.95 -13.20
C PHE A 43 9.99 -10.16 -13.04
N ILE A 44 10.45 -10.54 -11.85
CA ILE A 44 11.84 -10.91 -11.58
C ILE A 44 12.24 -12.10 -12.47
N ASP A 45 11.45 -13.16 -12.48
CA ASP A 45 11.73 -14.39 -13.22
C ASP A 45 11.64 -14.19 -14.73
N ASP A 46 10.70 -13.38 -15.20
CA ASP A 46 10.58 -12.99 -16.60
C ASP A 46 11.80 -12.15 -17.06
N LEU A 47 12.25 -11.19 -16.25
CA LEU A 47 13.44 -10.39 -16.54
C LEU A 47 14.72 -11.25 -16.56
N ARG A 48 14.87 -12.19 -15.61
CA ARG A 48 15.95 -13.19 -15.61
C ARG A 48 15.94 -14.02 -16.89
N THR A 49 14.75 -14.40 -17.35
CA THR A 49 14.60 -15.16 -18.60
C THR A 49 15.02 -14.34 -19.82
N ILE A 50 14.67 -13.06 -19.86
CA ILE A 50 15.14 -12.13 -20.90
C ILE A 50 16.67 -12.02 -20.85
N ASN A 51 17.24 -11.80 -19.68
CA ASN A 51 18.67 -11.64 -19.47
C ASN A 51 19.50 -12.85 -19.93
N ARG A 52 18.99 -14.07 -19.78
CA ARG A 52 19.63 -15.29 -20.33
C ARG A 52 19.69 -15.33 -21.85
N GLY A 53 18.80 -14.59 -22.51
CA GLY A 53 18.70 -14.54 -23.98
C GLY A 53 19.47 -13.41 -24.65
N ILE A 54 20.13 -12.53 -23.88
CA ILE A 54 20.80 -11.34 -24.39
C ILE A 54 22.27 -11.28 -23.97
N ASP A 55 23.15 -10.70 -24.82
CA ASP A 55 24.59 -10.67 -24.56
C ASP A 55 24.99 -9.74 -23.38
N GLU A 56 24.26 -8.65 -23.20
CA GLU A 56 24.47 -7.69 -22.11
C GLU A 56 23.22 -7.68 -21.23
N PRO A 57 23.24 -8.31 -20.05
CA PRO A 57 22.07 -8.37 -19.18
C PRO A 57 21.70 -6.99 -18.63
N LEU A 58 20.40 -6.75 -18.48
CA LEU A 58 19.87 -5.55 -17.83
C LEU A 58 20.01 -5.66 -16.32
N ALA A 59 20.43 -4.57 -15.68
CA ALA A 59 20.50 -4.47 -14.24
C ALA A 59 19.08 -4.32 -13.64
N GLY A 60 18.60 -5.36 -12.96
CA GLY A 60 17.26 -5.39 -12.37
C GLY A 60 17.27 -5.40 -10.84
N VAL A 61 16.32 -4.67 -10.19
CA VAL A 61 16.17 -4.67 -8.75
C VAL A 61 14.70 -4.69 -8.32
N ALA A 62 14.40 -5.53 -7.32
CA ALA A 62 13.10 -5.54 -6.66
C ALA A 62 13.05 -4.51 -5.54
N LEU A 63 12.21 -3.48 -5.71
CA LEU A 63 12.02 -2.42 -4.72
C LEU A 63 11.02 -2.85 -3.63
N VAL A 64 11.46 -2.77 -2.38
CA VAL A 64 10.66 -3.09 -1.20
C VAL A 64 10.81 -2.03 -0.12
N GLY A 65 9.81 -1.95 0.76
CA GLY A 65 9.78 -0.96 1.83
C GLY A 65 10.80 -1.19 2.94
N LYS A 66 11.03 -0.16 3.75
CA LYS A 66 11.95 -0.15 4.89
C LYS A 66 11.68 -1.30 5.88
N THR A 67 10.41 -1.60 6.15
CA THR A 67 10.00 -2.70 7.05
C THR A 67 10.47 -4.07 6.57
N ASP A 68 10.41 -4.31 5.25
CA ASP A 68 10.82 -5.57 4.65
C ASP A 68 12.37 -5.68 4.53
N LEU A 69 13.10 -4.54 4.56
CA LEU A 69 14.57 -4.48 4.41
C LEU A 69 15.32 -4.33 5.73
N CYS A 70 14.72 -3.71 6.75
CA CYS A 70 15.42 -3.49 8.01
C CYS A 70 15.62 -4.82 8.76
N PRO A 71 16.87 -5.28 9.00
CA PRO A 71 17.10 -6.53 9.73
C PRO A 71 16.48 -6.54 11.11
N TYR A 72 16.54 -5.43 11.83
CA TYR A 72 15.93 -5.29 13.16
C TYR A 72 14.40 -5.31 13.13
N GLY A 73 13.82 -4.58 12.18
CA GLY A 73 12.34 -4.52 12.02
C GLY A 73 11.75 -5.84 11.57
N ARG A 74 12.38 -6.49 10.59
CA ARG A 74 11.92 -7.77 10.03
C ARG A 74 11.86 -8.88 11.09
N GLU A 75 12.80 -8.88 12.03
CA GLU A 75 12.90 -9.88 13.07
C GLU A 75 12.19 -9.48 14.38
N GLY A 76 11.45 -8.38 14.35
CA GLY A 76 10.65 -7.93 15.50
C GLY A 76 11.48 -7.50 16.71
N LEU A 77 12.69 -7.00 16.49
CA LEU A 77 13.60 -6.55 17.56
C LEU A 77 13.31 -5.13 18.06
N PHE A 78 12.38 -4.42 17.41
CA PHE A 78 11.92 -3.13 17.90
C PHE A 78 10.77 -3.29 18.90
N PRO A 79 10.57 -2.32 19.83
CA PRO A 79 9.43 -2.32 20.74
C PRO A 79 8.11 -2.44 20.00
N ALA A 80 7.16 -3.19 20.57
CA ALA A 80 5.85 -3.42 19.95
C ALA A 80 5.00 -2.14 19.79
N ASP A 81 5.35 -1.09 20.51
CA ASP A 81 4.69 0.23 20.48
C ASP A 81 5.35 1.25 19.54
N SER A 82 6.45 0.88 18.88
CA SER A 82 7.15 1.73 17.92
C SER A 82 7.07 1.19 16.50
N SER A 83 6.89 2.08 15.51
CA SER A 83 6.99 1.67 14.11
C SER A 83 8.45 1.44 13.69
N VAL A 84 8.68 0.54 12.72
CA VAL A 84 10.02 0.34 12.14
C VAL A 84 10.54 1.64 11.51
N HIS A 85 9.64 2.48 11.01
CA HIS A 85 9.99 3.74 10.36
C HIS A 85 10.57 4.73 11.38
N ASP A 86 9.82 5.03 12.43
CA ASP A 86 10.20 5.99 13.47
C ASP A 86 11.49 5.56 14.17
N ARG A 87 11.54 4.28 14.57
CA ARG A 87 12.74 3.75 15.24
C ARG A 87 13.98 3.77 14.36
N CYS A 88 13.84 3.52 13.06
CA CYS A 88 14.93 3.61 12.12
C CYS A 88 15.40 5.06 11.93
N GLU A 89 14.50 6.05 11.96
CA GLU A 89 14.85 7.47 11.87
C GLU A 89 15.61 7.93 13.10
N ASP A 90 15.11 7.65 14.30
CA ASP A 90 15.84 7.91 15.56
C ASP A 90 17.28 7.38 15.51
N LEU A 91 17.45 6.13 15.09
CA LEU A 91 18.76 5.49 15.01
C LEU A 91 19.67 6.11 13.94
N ARG A 92 19.11 6.58 12.84
CA ARG A 92 19.84 7.27 11.76
C ARG A 92 20.33 8.63 12.21
N ASP A 93 19.45 9.41 12.84
CA ASP A 93 19.79 10.76 13.32
C ASP A 93 20.88 10.69 14.39
N SER A 94 20.72 9.80 15.36
CA SER A 94 21.76 9.52 16.35
C SER A 94 23.09 9.09 15.70
N THR A 95 23.04 8.23 14.68
CA THR A 95 24.23 7.83 13.93
C THR A 95 24.88 9.02 13.22
N ALA A 96 24.08 9.84 12.54
CA ALA A 96 24.53 11.02 11.81
C ALA A 96 25.22 12.03 12.74
N ASP A 97 24.64 12.28 13.92
CA ASP A 97 25.23 13.18 14.93
C ASP A 97 26.58 12.67 15.45
N LEU A 98 26.71 11.36 15.67
CA LEU A 98 27.95 10.75 16.13
C LEU A 98 29.08 10.81 15.10
N ILE A 99 28.78 10.83 13.81
CA ILE A 99 29.78 10.85 12.72
C ILE A 99 29.96 12.23 12.09
N ARG A 100 29.26 13.26 12.57
CA ARG A 100 29.38 14.62 12.02
C ARG A 100 30.81 15.13 12.15
N ALA A 101 31.35 15.64 11.05
CA ALA A 101 32.68 16.25 11.06
C ALA A 101 32.65 17.55 11.89
N ASP A 102 33.64 17.76 12.74
CA ASP A 102 33.74 19.03 13.49
C ASP A 102 34.10 20.19 12.55
N ASP A 103 33.21 21.18 12.40
CA ASP A 103 33.42 22.41 11.63
C ASP A 103 34.57 23.28 12.16
N ASN A 104 35.43 22.78 13.03
CA ASN A 104 36.33 23.58 13.88
C ASN A 104 37.82 23.47 13.57
N ASP A 105 38.22 23.38 12.29
CA ASP A 105 39.63 23.54 11.91
C ASP A 105 40.00 25.01 11.53
N GLY A 106 39.21 25.98 11.95
CA GLY A 106 39.43 27.36 11.52
C GLY A 106 39.11 28.53 12.44
N ALA A 107 38.99 28.41 13.76
CA ALA A 107 39.06 29.62 14.65
C ALA A 107 39.16 29.20 16.13
N GLY A 108 40.23 29.57 16.77
CA GLY A 108 40.42 29.37 18.20
C GLY A 108 39.42 30.13 19.06
N GLY A 109 38.62 29.40 19.82
CA GLY A 109 37.72 29.96 20.82
C GLY A 109 37.18 28.84 21.73
N THR A 110 37.74 28.82 22.93
CA THR A 110 37.37 27.99 24.07
C THR A 110 35.88 27.95 24.31
N THR A 111 35.23 26.84 24.11
CA THR A 111 33.97 26.52 24.83
C THR A 111 33.95 25.06 25.19
N THR A 112 33.89 24.79 26.47
CA THR A 112 33.84 23.51 27.13
C THR A 112 32.51 22.81 26.86
N GLN A 113 32.45 22.01 25.81
CA GLN A 113 31.61 20.85 25.72
C GLN A 113 32.40 19.78 24.97
N THR A 114 33.41 19.27 25.64
CA THR A 114 34.00 17.99 25.26
C THR A 114 32.94 16.95 25.55
N SER A 115 32.22 16.57 24.52
CA SER A 115 31.22 15.56 24.61
C SER A 115 31.81 14.27 25.19
N MET A 116 31.07 13.53 25.99
CA MET A 116 31.45 12.22 26.51
C MET A 116 31.96 11.26 25.42
N THR A 117 31.60 11.52 24.16
CA THR A 117 32.00 10.79 22.95
C THR A 117 33.52 10.72 22.77
N THR A 118 34.22 11.83 22.98
CA THR A 118 35.69 11.87 22.84
C THR A 118 36.40 11.07 23.96
N GLN A 119 35.80 10.92 25.14
CA GLN A 119 36.36 10.11 26.23
C GLN A 119 36.14 8.60 26.00
N LEU A 120 35.03 8.18 25.37
CA LEU A 120 34.79 6.77 25.01
C LEU A 120 35.71 6.32 23.86
N LEU A 121 35.92 7.18 22.84
CA LEU A 121 36.78 6.87 21.70
C LEU A 121 38.29 6.86 22.04
N GLY A 122 38.70 7.67 22.98
CA GLY A 122 40.12 7.75 23.41
C GLY A 122 40.63 6.52 24.22
N SER A 123 39.76 5.69 24.78
CA SER A 123 40.16 4.51 25.58
C SER A 123 40.40 3.24 24.74
N VAL A 124 39.98 3.20 23.49
CA VAL A 124 40.09 2.02 22.62
C VAL A 124 41.29 2.04 21.68
N ALA A 125 41.93 3.21 21.49
CA ALA A 125 43.04 3.38 20.54
C ALA A 125 44.37 2.70 20.96
N GLY A 126 44.39 1.97 22.07
CA GLY A 126 45.62 1.42 22.66
C GLY A 126 45.95 -0.05 22.37
N ALA A 127 45.15 -0.80 21.64
CA ALA A 127 45.40 -2.23 21.50
C ALA A 127 44.91 -2.81 20.15
N VAL A 128 45.59 -2.56 19.05
CA VAL A 128 45.67 -3.53 17.93
C VAL A 128 46.89 -3.22 17.08
N ALA A 129 47.92 -4.07 17.17
CA ALA A 129 49.00 -4.18 16.22
C ALA A 129 48.69 -5.21 15.15
N ASP A 130 48.92 -4.83 13.93
CA ASP A 130 49.28 -5.60 12.75
C ASP A 130 48.74 -7.05 12.60
N ASP A 131 47.79 -7.25 11.72
CA ASP A 131 47.74 -8.43 10.86
C ASP A 131 47.26 -8.03 9.45
N GLU A 132 48.23 -7.91 8.54
CA GLU A 132 47.97 -7.78 7.10
C GLU A 132 47.71 -9.20 6.56
N SER A 133 46.42 -9.53 6.28
CA SER A 133 46.08 -10.70 5.47
C SER A 133 45.01 -10.34 4.44
N ASP A 134 45.44 -10.45 3.17
CA ASP A 134 44.65 -10.59 1.93
C ASP A 134 43.17 -10.18 1.97
N ALA A 135 42.89 -8.93 1.72
CA ALA A 135 41.58 -8.47 1.32
C ALA A 135 41.39 -8.77 -0.18
N PRO A 136 40.27 -9.38 -0.63
CA PRO A 136 39.96 -9.52 -2.03
C PRO A 136 39.90 -8.13 -2.70
N GLU A 137 40.33 -8.06 -3.95
CA GLU A 137 40.24 -6.82 -4.77
C GLU A 137 38.84 -6.21 -4.66
N PRO A 138 38.71 -4.90 -4.51
CA PRO A 138 37.43 -4.26 -4.37
C PRO A 138 36.64 -4.45 -5.66
N ALA A 139 35.55 -5.21 -5.61
CA ALA A 139 34.50 -5.16 -6.62
C ALA A 139 34.11 -3.69 -6.87
N ALA A 140 33.87 -3.32 -8.12
CA ALA A 140 33.56 -1.95 -8.50
C ALA A 140 32.45 -1.39 -7.58
N ARG A 141 32.78 -0.39 -6.76
CA ARG A 141 31.83 0.18 -5.79
C ARG A 141 30.84 1.02 -6.57
N LEU A 142 29.55 0.68 -6.45
CA LEU A 142 28.50 1.60 -6.85
C LEU A 142 28.49 2.76 -5.85
N THR A 143 28.55 3.99 -6.36
CA THR A 143 28.47 5.22 -5.55
C THR A 143 27.23 5.97 -5.98
N ALA A 144 26.48 6.52 -5.01
CA ALA A 144 25.37 7.42 -5.32
C ALA A 144 25.85 8.57 -6.21
N GLY A 145 25.02 9.01 -7.15
CA GLY A 145 25.27 10.13 -8.04
C GLY A 145 25.68 11.35 -7.22
N ARG A 146 26.91 11.84 -7.41
CA ARG A 146 27.46 12.95 -6.64
C ARG A 146 26.98 14.26 -7.25
N GLU A 147 25.95 14.87 -6.69
CA GLU A 147 25.90 16.33 -6.65
C GLU A 147 26.97 16.82 -5.66
N ASP A 148 27.69 17.91 -5.99
CA ASP A 148 28.76 18.52 -5.22
C ASP A 148 28.27 19.08 -3.86
N THR A 149 27.78 18.21 -2.97
CA THR A 149 27.49 18.55 -1.58
C THR A 149 28.74 18.30 -0.75
N GLU A 150 29.23 19.32 -0.02
CA GLU A 150 30.33 19.19 0.92
C GLU A 150 30.08 18.01 1.86
N GLN A 151 31.06 17.09 1.96
CA GLN A 151 30.96 15.93 2.84
C GLN A 151 30.94 16.41 4.31
N TRP A 152 29.79 16.25 4.97
CA TRP A 152 29.59 16.68 6.36
C TRP A 152 29.85 15.55 7.38
N TRP A 153 30.10 14.31 6.93
CA TRP A 153 30.38 13.14 7.77
C TRP A 153 31.86 12.78 7.78
N ASP A 154 32.32 12.21 8.91
CA ASP A 154 33.67 11.70 9.10
C ASP A 154 33.67 10.16 8.92
N THR A 155 34.26 9.67 7.84
CA THR A 155 34.36 8.26 7.48
C THR A 155 35.12 7.43 8.52
N GLU A 156 36.15 8.02 9.18
CA GLU A 156 36.91 7.33 10.22
C GLU A 156 36.08 7.12 11.48
N ARG A 157 35.32 8.13 11.90
CA ARG A 157 34.36 8.00 13.01
C ARG A 157 33.29 6.96 12.74
N ALA A 158 32.73 6.96 11.54
CA ALA A 158 31.76 5.94 11.12
C ALA A 158 32.35 4.52 11.22
N LEU A 159 33.61 4.34 10.76
CA LEU A 159 34.30 3.05 10.83
C LEU A 159 34.59 2.63 12.28
N GLU A 160 34.86 3.58 13.17
CA GLU A 160 35.03 3.31 14.61
C GLU A 160 33.76 2.81 15.26
N LEU A 161 32.60 3.39 14.93
CA LEU A 161 31.28 2.90 15.39
C LEU A 161 31.04 1.47 14.96
N VAL A 162 31.33 1.13 13.70
CA VAL A 162 31.20 -0.25 13.15
C VAL A 162 32.10 -1.21 13.93
N ARG A 163 33.39 -0.83 14.19
CA ARG A 163 34.32 -1.67 14.93
C ARG A 163 33.91 -1.86 16.39
N THR A 164 33.38 -0.83 17.02
CA THR A 164 32.86 -0.90 18.40
C THR A 164 31.68 -1.88 18.47
N ALA A 165 30.69 -1.76 17.57
CA ALA A 165 29.59 -2.70 17.50
C ALA A 165 30.03 -4.16 17.31
N GLN A 166 31.03 -4.38 16.44
CA GLN A 166 31.59 -5.72 16.21
C GLN A 166 32.31 -6.28 17.44
N GLN A 167 32.98 -5.44 18.20
CA GLN A 167 33.68 -5.83 19.45
C GLN A 167 32.67 -6.18 20.53
N ASP A 168 31.63 -5.40 20.71
CA ASP A 168 30.59 -5.65 21.69
C ASP A 168 29.85 -6.97 21.40
N LEU A 169 29.56 -7.25 20.15
CA LEU A 169 28.96 -8.51 19.71
C LEU A 169 29.88 -9.72 19.99
N ARG A 170 31.20 -9.59 19.72
CA ARG A 170 32.17 -10.66 20.03
C ARG A 170 32.32 -10.87 21.55
N ALA A 171 32.24 -9.80 22.33
CA ALA A 171 32.28 -9.90 23.79
C ALA A 171 31.04 -10.59 24.36
N ALA A 172 29.85 -10.28 23.80
CA ALA A 172 28.61 -10.95 24.16
C ALA A 172 28.63 -12.45 23.85
N GLN A 173 29.19 -12.86 22.71
CA GLN A 173 29.39 -14.27 22.32
C GLN A 173 30.29 -15.04 23.31
N GLN A 174 31.37 -14.42 23.78
CA GLN A 174 32.33 -15.05 24.70
C GLN A 174 31.78 -15.21 26.13
N SER A 175 30.79 -14.44 26.53
CA SER A 175 30.15 -14.51 27.86
C SER A 175 29.11 -15.61 28.04
N GLY A 176 28.84 -16.44 27.02
CA GLY A 176 28.15 -17.73 27.13
C GLY A 176 26.68 -17.69 27.44
N GLY A 177 25.90 -16.88 26.74
CA GLY A 177 24.44 -17.03 26.69
C GLY A 177 24.02 -18.21 25.84
N ASP A 178 22.98 -18.93 26.25
CA ASP A 178 22.33 -20.00 25.49
C ASP A 178 21.78 -19.38 24.21
N ASN A 179 22.46 -19.62 23.08
CA ASN A 179 22.10 -18.99 21.80
C ASN A 179 21.07 -19.87 21.09
N ASP A 180 19.80 -19.47 21.16
CA ASP A 180 18.87 -19.74 20.07
C ASP A 180 19.34 -19.00 18.81
N ALA A 181 19.09 -19.58 17.63
CA ALA A 181 19.46 -19.00 16.34
C ALA A 181 19.10 -17.51 16.28
N THR A 182 20.08 -16.68 15.87
CA THR A 182 19.79 -15.23 15.84
C THR A 182 18.85 -14.88 14.68
N PRO A 183 18.05 -13.82 14.83
CA PRO A 183 17.23 -13.33 13.74
C PRO A 183 17.97 -13.12 12.41
N LEU A 184 19.24 -12.71 12.47
CA LEU A 184 20.07 -12.50 11.28
C LEU A 184 20.53 -13.81 10.60
N GLU A 185 20.55 -14.94 11.32
CA GLU A 185 20.79 -16.26 10.73
C GLU A 185 19.63 -16.68 9.82
N THR A 186 18.40 -16.34 10.15
CA THR A 186 17.22 -16.56 9.30
C THR A 186 17.27 -15.74 8.01
N ALA A 187 17.96 -14.60 8.02
CA ALA A 187 18.25 -13.81 6.83
C ALA A 187 19.46 -14.34 6.03
N GLY A 188 20.09 -15.44 6.46
CA GLY A 188 21.25 -16.01 5.80
C GLY A 188 22.56 -15.27 6.01
N ALA A 189 22.61 -14.32 6.97
CA ALA A 189 23.77 -13.49 7.22
C ALA A 189 24.75 -14.15 8.20
N SER A 190 26.04 -14.13 7.87
CA SER A 190 27.12 -14.67 8.71
C SER A 190 28.06 -13.62 9.26
N ALA A 191 28.15 -12.47 8.64
CA ALA A 191 29.04 -11.37 9.03
C ALA A 191 28.41 -10.01 8.71
N PRO A 192 28.74 -8.94 9.43
CA PRO A 192 29.68 -8.87 10.56
C PRO A 192 29.10 -9.40 11.86
N TYR A 193 27.85 -9.83 11.85
CA TYR A 193 27.09 -10.15 13.05
C TYR A 193 27.10 -11.65 13.38
N GLY A 194 27.49 -12.53 12.46
CA GLY A 194 27.67 -13.96 12.67
C GLY A 194 26.51 -14.59 13.42
N THR A 195 26.81 -15.43 14.41
CA THR A 195 25.87 -16.04 15.34
C THR A 195 25.54 -15.16 16.57
N ALA A 196 26.04 -13.92 16.65
CA ALA A 196 25.73 -13.02 17.75
C ALA A 196 24.41 -12.29 17.44
N GLN A 197 23.53 -12.25 18.43
CA GLN A 197 22.45 -11.28 18.37
C GLN A 197 23.07 -9.89 18.26
N PRO A 198 22.70 -9.07 17.25
CA PRO A 198 23.03 -7.67 17.33
C PRO A 198 22.45 -7.20 18.66
N ALA A 199 23.23 -6.38 19.41
CA ALA A 199 22.65 -5.75 20.58
C ALA A 199 21.35 -5.10 20.14
N ALA A 200 20.21 -5.58 20.64
CA ALA A 200 18.94 -4.98 20.30
C ALA A 200 19.03 -3.49 20.63
N PRO A 201 18.51 -2.59 19.79
CA PRO A 201 18.55 -1.16 20.08
C PRO A 201 18.04 -0.80 21.48
N GLU A 202 17.13 -1.59 22.02
CA GLU A 202 16.61 -1.47 23.40
C GLU A 202 17.66 -1.79 24.47
N ALA A 203 18.49 -2.79 24.26
CA ALA A 203 19.57 -3.13 25.18
C ALA A 203 20.66 -2.05 25.22
N MET A 204 20.73 -1.19 24.21
CA MET A 204 21.61 -0.02 24.18
C MET A 204 21.05 1.18 24.96
N THR A 205 19.73 1.20 25.26
CA THR A 205 19.08 2.31 25.99
C THR A 205 19.12 2.16 27.52
N GLU A 206 19.39 0.98 28.07
CA GLU A 206 19.42 0.75 29.51
C GLU A 206 20.69 1.24 30.23
N GLY A 207 21.70 1.70 29.49
CA GLY A 207 22.96 2.22 30.06
C GLY A 207 23.12 3.73 29.83
N GLU A 208 23.07 4.56 30.86
CA GLU A 208 23.25 6.02 30.79
C GLU A 208 24.56 6.49 30.08
N SER A 209 25.37 5.59 29.53
CA SER A 209 26.71 5.92 29.01
C SER A 209 27.01 5.47 27.57
N THR A 210 26.07 4.76 26.90
CA THR A 210 26.33 4.28 25.52
C THR A 210 25.36 4.96 24.55
N PRO A 211 25.84 5.73 23.56
CA PRO A 211 24.96 6.35 22.58
C PRO A 211 24.30 5.28 21.71
N LEU A 212 23.00 5.44 21.50
CA LEU A 212 22.22 4.58 20.63
C LEU A 212 22.51 4.94 19.17
N TYR A 213 22.81 3.97 18.31
CA TYR A 213 23.09 4.18 16.89
C TYR A 213 22.82 2.91 16.08
N CYS A 214 22.66 3.02 14.77
CA CYS A 214 22.54 1.90 13.85
C CYS A 214 23.90 1.51 13.26
N PRO A 215 24.46 0.31 13.57
CA PRO A 215 25.74 -0.12 12.99
C PRO A 215 25.71 -0.27 11.47
N PHE A 216 24.57 -0.65 10.89
CA PHE A 216 24.40 -0.76 9.44
C PHE A 216 24.42 0.61 8.75
N GLU A 217 23.84 1.63 9.37
CA GLU A 217 23.89 3.00 8.89
C GLU A 217 25.31 3.57 9.00
N ALA A 218 26.01 3.29 10.11
CA ALA A 218 27.41 3.69 10.29
C ALA A 218 28.31 3.08 9.20
N ASP A 219 28.13 1.79 8.85
CA ASP A 219 28.91 1.14 7.77
C ASP A 219 28.66 1.81 6.41
N TRP A 220 27.42 2.20 6.11
CA TRP A 220 27.10 2.92 4.88
C TRP A 220 27.87 4.24 4.76
N TYR A 221 27.96 5.03 5.85
CA TYR A 221 28.78 6.24 5.89
C TYR A 221 30.29 5.91 5.83
N ALA A 222 30.75 4.83 6.48
CA ALA A 222 32.12 4.39 6.39
C ALA A 222 32.54 3.97 4.97
N ARG A 223 31.57 3.63 4.13
CA ARG A 223 31.75 3.33 2.70
C ARG A 223 31.52 4.53 1.78
N ASP A 224 31.53 5.74 2.31
CA ASP A 224 31.28 6.96 1.54
C ASP A 224 29.93 6.94 0.83
N LYS A 225 28.89 6.47 1.51
CA LYS A 225 27.52 6.29 1.00
C LYS A 225 27.41 5.35 -0.21
N GLY A 226 28.37 4.47 -0.43
CA GLY A 226 28.34 3.47 -1.49
C GLY A 226 27.65 2.17 -1.09
N SER A 227 27.30 1.35 -2.08
CA SER A 227 26.81 -0.02 -1.87
C SER A 227 27.92 -1.04 -2.13
N PRO A 228 28.18 -1.98 -1.19
CA PRO A 228 29.06 -3.12 -1.44
C PRO A 228 28.36 -4.24 -2.21
N VAL A 229 27.05 -4.16 -2.38
CA VAL A 229 26.23 -5.10 -3.14
C VAL A 229 25.95 -4.50 -4.51
N GLY A 230 26.20 -5.25 -5.58
CA GLY A 230 25.94 -4.89 -6.95
C GLY A 230 25.03 -5.92 -7.63
N PHE A 231 24.66 -5.69 -8.86
CA PHE A 231 23.73 -6.55 -9.62
C PHE A 231 24.31 -7.95 -9.92
N GLU A 232 25.63 -8.10 -9.87
CA GLU A 232 26.33 -9.38 -10.04
C GLU A 232 26.04 -10.40 -8.92
N GLN A 233 25.55 -9.98 -7.74
CA GLN A 233 25.09 -10.86 -6.68
C GLN A 233 23.69 -11.43 -6.94
N GLY A 234 22.94 -10.80 -7.84
CA GLY A 234 21.63 -11.30 -8.26
C GLY A 234 21.72 -12.38 -9.32
N VAL A 235 20.74 -13.28 -9.36
CA VAL A 235 20.63 -14.29 -10.43
C VAL A 235 20.35 -13.56 -11.75
N ASP A 236 21.19 -13.82 -12.77
CA ASP A 236 21.08 -13.19 -14.10
C ASP A 236 21.02 -11.64 -14.06
N HIS A 237 21.79 -11.00 -13.17
CA HIS A 237 21.82 -9.55 -12.92
C HIS A 237 20.52 -8.93 -12.39
N VAL A 238 19.63 -9.76 -11.80
CA VAL A 238 18.37 -9.27 -11.19
C VAL A 238 18.38 -9.60 -9.70
N LEU A 239 18.39 -8.58 -8.86
CA LEU A 239 18.39 -8.69 -7.41
C LEU A 239 16.96 -8.79 -6.88
N SER A 240 16.60 -9.93 -6.35
CA SER A 240 15.42 -10.12 -5.50
C SER A 240 15.72 -9.76 -4.05
N THR A 241 14.67 -9.65 -3.23
CA THR A 241 14.83 -9.37 -1.78
C THR A 241 15.58 -10.50 -1.08
N GLU A 242 15.36 -11.75 -1.49
CA GLU A 242 15.98 -12.96 -0.92
C GLU A 242 17.50 -13.03 -1.15
N GLU A 243 18.00 -12.35 -2.18
CA GLU A 243 19.42 -12.27 -2.48
C GLU A 243 20.04 -10.99 -1.90
N PHE A 244 19.34 -9.87 -2.07
CA PHE A 244 19.82 -8.55 -1.71
C PHE A 244 19.95 -8.35 -0.21
N LEU A 245 18.94 -8.76 0.57
CA LEU A 245 18.94 -8.57 2.02
C LEU A 245 20.09 -9.35 2.71
N PRO A 246 20.25 -10.67 2.48
CA PRO A 246 21.39 -11.40 3.06
C PRO A 246 22.75 -10.82 2.64
N ALA A 247 22.92 -10.48 1.36
CA ALA A 247 24.18 -9.90 0.87
C ALA A 247 24.52 -8.55 1.55
N SER A 248 23.54 -7.70 1.75
CA SER A 248 23.74 -6.41 2.43
C SER A 248 24.08 -6.60 3.92
N VAL A 249 23.39 -7.52 4.59
CA VAL A 249 23.63 -7.84 6.00
C VAL A 249 25.00 -8.51 6.19
N GLU A 250 25.38 -9.43 5.29
CA GLU A 250 26.71 -10.05 5.29
C GLU A 250 27.84 -9.01 5.09
N ALA A 251 27.61 -8.05 4.22
CA ALA A 251 28.52 -6.91 4.03
C ALA A 251 28.51 -5.92 5.20
N GLY A 252 27.54 -6.00 6.10
CA GLY A 252 27.39 -5.14 7.27
C GLY A 252 26.80 -3.76 6.99
N THR A 253 26.27 -3.53 5.80
CA THR A 253 25.71 -2.22 5.38
C THR A 253 24.17 -2.17 5.50
N CYS A 254 23.62 -0.96 5.61
CA CYS A 254 22.18 -0.76 5.65
C CYS A 254 21.52 -1.17 4.33
N PRO A 255 20.65 -2.22 4.31
CA PRO A 255 20.03 -2.67 3.06
C PRO A 255 19.17 -1.57 2.41
N HIS A 256 18.46 -0.77 3.20
CA HIS A 256 17.63 0.30 2.64
C HIS A 256 18.47 1.42 2.00
N ARG A 257 19.63 1.78 2.57
CA ARG A 257 20.55 2.75 1.96
C ARG A 257 21.22 2.19 0.70
N ALA A 258 21.68 0.95 0.76
CA ALA A 258 22.27 0.27 -0.39
C ALA A 258 21.25 0.13 -1.55
N MET A 259 19.97 -0.11 -1.24
CA MET A 259 18.89 -0.11 -2.22
C MET A 259 18.77 1.23 -2.95
N GLY A 260 18.82 2.35 -2.24
CA GLY A 260 18.79 3.68 -2.85
C GLY A 260 19.91 3.88 -3.88
N VAL A 261 21.14 3.42 -3.55
CA VAL A 261 22.27 3.48 -4.49
C VAL A 261 22.05 2.61 -5.73
N LEU A 262 21.50 1.41 -5.55
CA LEU A 262 21.21 0.50 -6.67
C LEU A 262 20.13 1.05 -7.60
N LEU A 263 19.14 1.75 -7.07
CA LEU A 263 18.05 2.34 -7.87
C LEU A 263 18.60 3.31 -8.93
N GLU A 264 19.60 4.13 -8.59
CA GLU A 264 20.22 5.09 -9.52
C GLU A 264 20.99 4.43 -10.68
N HIS A 265 21.28 3.12 -10.57
CA HIS A 265 22.06 2.35 -11.55
C HIS A 265 21.26 1.19 -12.17
N ALA A 266 19.96 1.10 -11.86
CA ALA A 266 19.12 0.03 -12.36
C ALA A 266 18.52 0.37 -13.75
N ASP A 267 18.63 -0.56 -14.69
CA ASP A 267 17.89 -0.49 -15.95
C ASP A 267 16.40 -0.78 -15.75
N VAL A 268 16.08 -1.70 -14.83
CA VAL A 268 14.69 -2.11 -14.52
C VAL A 268 14.46 -2.15 -13.00
N VAL A 269 13.53 -1.34 -12.54
CA VAL A 269 13.07 -1.33 -11.14
C VAL A 269 11.69 -1.96 -11.06
N ILE A 270 11.52 -2.97 -10.18
CA ILE A 270 10.27 -3.71 -10.01
C ILE A 270 9.70 -3.39 -8.63
N GLY A 271 8.68 -2.54 -8.57
CA GLY A 271 8.06 -2.06 -7.34
C GLY A 271 6.55 -2.31 -7.26
N ASN A 272 5.89 -1.51 -6.46
CA ASN A 272 4.43 -1.49 -6.35
C ASN A 272 3.86 -0.09 -6.63
N TYR A 273 2.54 0.01 -6.69
CA TYR A 273 1.84 1.27 -6.96
C TYR A 273 2.14 2.38 -5.95
N ASN A 274 2.43 2.04 -4.68
CA ASN A 274 2.75 3.04 -3.67
C ASN A 274 3.99 3.85 -4.05
N HIS A 275 5.00 3.21 -4.66
CA HIS A 275 6.24 3.90 -5.07
C HIS A 275 6.03 4.94 -6.18
N LEU A 276 4.89 4.90 -6.88
CA LEU A 276 4.52 5.89 -7.90
C LEU A 276 3.54 6.93 -7.37
N PHE A 277 2.56 6.50 -6.56
CA PHE A 277 1.37 7.29 -6.25
C PHE A 277 1.27 7.76 -4.79
N ASP A 278 2.01 7.17 -3.84
CA ASP A 278 2.04 7.62 -2.45
C ASP A 278 3.22 8.58 -2.24
N SER A 279 2.93 9.83 -1.93
CA SER A 279 3.93 10.89 -1.74
C SER A 279 4.98 10.54 -0.66
N ARG A 280 4.64 9.71 0.32
CA ARG A 280 5.56 9.30 1.39
C ARG A 280 6.62 8.30 0.93
N THR A 281 6.25 7.39 0.02
CA THR A 281 7.16 6.37 -0.51
C THR A 281 7.82 6.78 -1.82
N ARG A 282 7.24 7.74 -2.53
CA ARG A 282 7.75 8.28 -3.80
C ARG A 282 9.11 8.96 -3.65
N ASN A 283 9.40 9.56 -2.50
CA ASN A 283 10.72 10.18 -2.22
C ASN A 283 11.90 9.23 -2.46
N LEU A 284 11.70 7.90 -2.32
CA LEU A 284 12.74 6.91 -2.60
C LEU A 284 12.99 6.73 -4.11
N THR A 285 11.96 6.90 -4.92
CA THR A 285 11.98 6.67 -6.38
C THR A 285 12.07 7.96 -7.19
N GLU A 286 11.80 9.12 -6.58
CA GLU A 286 11.83 10.42 -7.25
C GLU A 286 13.10 10.69 -8.06
N PRO A 287 14.32 10.32 -7.59
CA PRO A 287 15.55 10.55 -8.34
C PRO A 287 15.65 9.78 -9.67
N ILE A 288 14.85 8.72 -9.84
CA ILE A 288 14.88 7.84 -11.02
C ILE A 288 13.60 7.92 -11.86
N LEU A 289 12.59 8.70 -11.41
CA LEU A 289 11.30 8.83 -12.08
C LEU A 289 11.20 10.18 -12.79
N ASP A 290 11.41 10.18 -14.09
CA ASP A 290 11.40 11.38 -14.92
C ASP A 290 10.80 11.14 -16.33
N GLU A 291 10.95 12.13 -17.19
CA GLU A 291 10.52 12.09 -18.60
C GLU A 291 11.28 11.07 -19.48
N ARG A 292 12.33 10.45 -18.94
CA ARG A 292 13.08 9.37 -19.58
C ARG A 292 12.78 7.98 -19.00
N THR A 293 11.83 7.91 -18.08
CA THR A 293 11.35 6.65 -17.50
C THR A 293 10.20 6.06 -18.33
N LEU A 294 10.29 4.77 -18.64
CA LEU A 294 9.17 3.98 -19.19
C LEU A 294 8.47 3.23 -18.07
N VAL A 295 7.16 3.46 -17.87
CA VAL A 295 6.39 2.82 -16.81
C VAL A 295 5.58 1.63 -17.33
N ILE A 296 5.64 0.49 -16.64
CA ILE A 296 4.78 -0.67 -16.87
C ILE A 296 3.89 -0.86 -15.65
N LEU A 297 2.58 -0.70 -15.83
CA LEU A 297 1.58 -0.92 -14.79
C LEU A 297 0.83 -2.22 -15.05
N ASP A 298 1.10 -3.24 -14.21
CA ASP A 298 0.37 -4.50 -14.28
C ASP A 298 -0.90 -4.46 -13.43
N GLU A 299 -1.88 -5.25 -13.80
CA GLU A 299 -3.23 -5.23 -13.22
C GLU A 299 -3.81 -3.80 -13.12
N ALA A 300 -3.61 -3.05 -14.21
CA ALA A 300 -3.96 -1.62 -14.28
C ALA A 300 -5.46 -1.34 -14.06
N HIS A 301 -6.34 -2.34 -14.13
CA HIS A 301 -7.74 -2.21 -13.74
C HIS A 301 -7.92 -1.78 -12.27
N ARG A 302 -6.90 -2.00 -11.41
CA ARG A 302 -6.90 -1.63 -9.99
C ARG A 302 -6.36 -0.22 -9.73
N ILE A 303 -5.84 0.48 -10.74
CA ILE A 303 -5.19 1.79 -10.54
C ILE A 303 -6.11 2.80 -9.88
N GLU A 304 -7.39 2.83 -10.29
CA GLU A 304 -8.38 3.76 -9.76
C GLU A 304 -8.60 3.53 -8.25
N GLU A 305 -8.86 2.30 -7.83
CA GLU A 305 -9.12 1.94 -6.43
C GLU A 305 -7.87 2.20 -5.57
N ARG A 306 -6.71 1.72 -6.01
CA ARG A 306 -5.45 1.86 -5.26
C ARG A 306 -5.01 3.31 -5.11
N VAL A 307 -5.10 4.10 -6.18
CA VAL A 307 -4.72 5.51 -6.09
C VAL A 307 -5.74 6.30 -5.26
N ARG A 308 -7.03 5.98 -5.36
CA ARG A 308 -8.06 6.57 -4.50
C ARG A 308 -7.73 6.42 -3.03
N ASP A 309 -7.34 5.20 -2.60
CA ASP A 309 -6.95 4.93 -1.22
C ASP A 309 -5.67 5.69 -0.82
N LEU A 310 -4.69 5.78 -1.72
CA LEU A 310 -3.41 6.45 -1.45
C LEU A 310 -3.52 7.98 -1.37
N VAL A 311 -4.42 8.58 -2.15
CA VAL A 311 -4.61 10.05 -2.21
C VAL A 311 -5.78 10.55 -1.36
N SER A 312 -6.46 9.65 -0.65
CA SER A 312 -7.43 10.01 0.39
C SER A 312 -6.68 10.35 1.67
N ASP A 313 -7.01 11.49 2.26
CA ASP A 313 -6.37 11.97 3.48
C ASP A 313 -7.17 11.60 4.73
N THR A 314 -6.44 11.22 5.78
CA THR A 314 -7.03 10.83 7.05
C THR A 314 -6.35 11.56 8.20
N VAL A 315 -7.14 12.11 9.12
CA VAL A 315 -6.66 12.68 10.39
C VAL A 315 -7.30 11.92 11.54
N GLY A 316 -6.56 10.97 12.12
CA GLY A 316 -7.02 10.21 13.28
C GLY A 316 -7.16 11.11 14.52
N ARG A 317 -8.15 10.82 15.35
CA ARG A 317 -8.35 11.54 16.63
C ARG A 317 -7.10 11.51 17.52
N VAL A 318 -6.40 10.38 17.55
CA VAL A 318 -5.16 10.22 18.33
C VAL A 318 -4.07 11.13 17.80
N THR A 319 -3.89 11.17 16.48
CA THR A 319 -2.93 12.05 15.79
C THR A 319 -3.26 13.52 16.00
N LEU A 320 -4.56 13.89 15.95
CA LEU A 320 -5.01 15.25 16.23
C LEU A 320 -4.70 15.67 17.68
N LYS A 321 -4.88 14.75 18.63
CA LYS A 321 -4.50 14.97 20.03
C LYS A 321 -2.99 15.11 20.21
N GLN A 322 -2.19 14.37 19.42
CA GLN A 322 -0.74 14.51 19.43
C GLN A 322 -0.34 15.89 18.89
N ALA A 323 -0.89 16.34 17.76
CA ALA A 323 -0.64 17.66 17.22
C ALA A 323 -0.98 18.78 18.22
N GLN A 324 -2.10 18.66 18.94
CA GLN A 324 -2.46 19.58 20.02
C GLN A 324 -1.40 19.61 21.13
N ARG A 325 -0.84 18.44 21.48
CA ARG A 325 0.21 18.34 22.52
C ARG A 325 1.54 18.93 22.06
N ASP A 326 1.91 18.75 20.79
CA ASP A 326 3.14 19.33 20.24
C ASP A 326 3.15 20.85 20.35
N LEU A 327 2.03 21.48 19.94
CA LEU A 327 1.84 22.93 20.11
C LEU A 327 1.83 23.32 21.59
N GLY A 328 1.15 22.54 22.45
CA GLY A 328 1.08 22.81 23.89
C GLY A 328 2.45 22.72 24.57
N GLU A 329 3.29 21.77 24.17
CA GLU A 329 4.64 21.64 24.73
C GLU A 329 5.51 22.86 24.44
N LEU A 330 5.45 23.39 23.20
CA LEU A 330 6.17 24.63 22.87
C LEU A 330 5.71 25.80 23.73
N LEU A 331 4.38 25.98 23.87
CA LEU A 331 3.79 27.04 24.66
C LEU A 331 4.14 26.91 26.16
N ASP A 332 4.11 25.70 26.69
CA ASP A 332 4.50 25.41 28.07
C ASP A 332 5.98 25.71 28.31
N ARG A 333 6.87 25.33 27.39
CA ARG A 333 8.32 25.63 27.48
C ARG A 333 8.58 27.13 27.39
N ALA A 334 7.90 27.83 26.49
CA ALA A 334 7.99 29.28 26.40
C ALA A 334 7.55 29.96 27.70
N SER A 335 6.55 29.43 28.38
CA SER A 335 6.01 30.02 29.61
C SER A 335 6.90 29.81 30.85
N GLN A 336 7.81 28.82 30.86
CA GLN A 336 8.65 28.45 32.03
C GLN A 336 9.71 29.51 32.35
N HIS A 337 10.28 30.18 31.32
CA HIS A 337 11.30 31.21 31.49
C HIS A 337 11.12 32.35 30.49
N PRO A 338 11.33 33.63 30.89
CA PRO A 338 11.26 34.76 29.95
C PRO A 338 12.22 34.64 28.77
N ASP A 339 13.43 34.10 29.00
CA ASP A 339 14.43 33.92 27.96
C ASP A 339 14.00 32.89 26.92
N ASN A 340 13.30 31.82 27.33
CA ASN A 340 12.73 30.81 26.44
C ASN A 340 11.62 31.42 25.56
N LYS A 341 10.78 32.27 26.14
CA LYS A 341 9.72 32.95 25.40
C LYS A 341 10.29 33.84 24.30
N GLU A 342 11.30 34.62 24.60
CA GLU A 342 11.96 35.48 23.60
C GLU A 342 12.62 34.65 22.50
N LEU A 343 13.24 33.52 22.85
CA LEU A 343 13.83 32.58 21.89
C LEU A 343 12.76 31.98 20.95
N VAL A 344 11.64 31.49 21.52
CA VAL A 344 10.53 30.94 20.75
C VAL A 344 9.87 31.98 19.86
N GLU A 345 9.61 33.21 20.37
CA GLU A 345 9.05 34.29 19.58
C GLU A 345 9.95 34.70 18.40
N ASN A 346 11.28 34.74 18.62
CA ASN A 346 12.24 35.04 17.56
C ASN A 346 12.23 33.93 16.49
N HIS A 347 12.22 32.67 16.89
CA HIS A 347 12.23 31.53 15.99
C HIS A 347 10.93 31.47 15.15
N LEU A 348 9.78 31.61 15.79
CA LEU A 348 8.51 31.70 15.10
C LEU A 348 8.45 32.88 14.12
N ALA A 349 9.09 34.01 14.48
CA ALA A 349 9.16 35.19 13.61
C ALA A 349 10.03 34.96 12.36
N GLU A 350 11.07 34.13 12.42
CA GLU A 350 11.86 33.69 11.25
C GLU A 350 11.00 32.97 10.21
N HIS A 351 9.93 32.30 10.68
CA HIS A 351 8.95 31.63 9.86
C HIS A 351 7.70 32.49 9.56
N ASP A 352 7.70 33.78 9.87
CA ASP A 352 6.52 34.68 9.80
C ASP A 352 5.28 34.08 10.51
N VAL A 353 5.45 33.48 11.67
CA VAL A 353 4.38 32.91 12.52
C VAL A 353 4.31 33.69 13.83
N PRO A 354 3.20 34.39 14.11
CA PRO A 354 3.01 35.04 15.40
C PRO A 354 2.80 34.03 16.52
N TYR A 355 3.29 34.32 17.73
CA TYR A 355 3.10 33.44 18.90
C TYR A 355 1.62 33.15 19.18
N GLU A 356 0.75 34.15 19.03
CA GLU A 356 -0.70 34.05 19.20
C GLU A 356 -1.34 33.08 18.18
N ALA A 357 -0.73 32.88 17.00
CA ALA A 357 -1.22 31.94 16.01
C ALA A 357 -1.01 30.49 16.48
N VAL A 358 0.05 30.21 17.22
CA VAL A 358 0.28 28.89 17.85
C VAL A 358 -0.77 28.62 18.95
N GLU A 359 -1.07 29.61 19.79
CA GLU A 359 -2.12 29.50 20.80
C GLU A 359 -3.50 29.26 20.15
N GLN A 360 -3.79 29.95 19.07
CA GLN A 360 -5.04 29.78 18.32
C GLN A 360 -5.13 28.40 17.67
N ALA A 361 -4.03 27.90 17.07
CA ALA A 361 -3.97 26.57 16.48
C ALA A 361 -4.14 25.45 17.53
N GLN A 362 -3.50 25.59 18.71
CA GLN A 362 -3.70 24.65 19.81
C GLN A 362 -5.16 24.62 20.28
N THR A 363 -5.79 25.77 20.40
CA THR A 363 -7.20 25.90 20.77
C THR A 363 -8.09 25.24 19.73
N PHE A 364 -7.85 25.52 18.43
CA PHE A 364 -8.59 24.92 17.32
C PHE A 364 -8.54 23.39 17.38
N TYR A 365 -7.34 22.79 17.55
CA TYR A 365 -7.24 21.33 17.64
C TYR A 365 -7.99 20.76 18.83
N GLY A 366 -7.97 21.44 19.99
CA GLY A 366 -8.73 21.03 21.17
C GLY A 366 -10.24 21.04 20.94
N GLU A 367 -10.75 22.10 20.33
CA GLU A 367 -12.17 22.25 20.01
C GLU A 367 -12.60 21.30 18.88
N ALA A 368 -11.73 21.02 17.90
CA ALA A 368 -11.97 20.04 16.84
C ALA A 368 -12.11 18.62 17.40
N ILE A 369 -11.26 18.22 18.38
CA ILE A 369 -11.37 16.95 19.09
C ILE A 369 -12.70 16.85 19.84
N GLN A 370 -13.08 17.90 20.56
CA GLN A 370 -14.34 17.94 21.29
C GLN A 370 -15.54 17.81 20.34
N TRP A 371 -15.52 18.56 19.24
CA TRP A 371 -16.57 18.48 18.21
C TRP A 371 -16.68 17.07 17.63
N LEU A 372 -15.54 16.46 17.26
CA LEU A 372 -15.51 15.09 16.76
C LEU A 372 -16.15 14.11 17.75
N ASP A 373 -15.75 14.18 19.03
CA ASP A 373 -16.27 13.33 20.08
C ASP A 373 -17.79 13.48 20.25
N GLU A 374 -18.29 14.72 20.31
CA GLU A 374 -19.72 15.03 20.45
C GLU A 374 -20.53 14.64 19.20
N TYR A 375 -19.95 14.82 18.00
CA TYR A 375 -20.61 14.47 16.75
C TYR A 375 -20.80 12.95 16.62
N VAL A 376 -19.77 12.19 16.92
CA VAL A 376 -19.80 10.72 16.91
C VAL A 376 -20.80 10.20 17.94
N ASP A 377 -20.73 10.69 19.21
CA ASP A 377 -21.62 10.26 20.29
C ASP A 377 -23.09 10.47 19.92
N ARG A 378 -23.43 11.66 19.40
CA ARG A 378 -24.76 11.97 18.93
C ARG A 378 -25.23 11.08 17.79
N THR A 379 -24.37 10.86 16.79
CA THR A 379 -24.73 10.07 15.62
C THR A 379 -24.93 8.60 15.96
N LEU A 380 -24.12 8.05 16.87
CA LEU A 380 -24.30 6.68 17.35
C LEU A 380 -25.59 6.53 18.16
N ALA A 381 -25.90 7.53 19.00
CA ALA A 381 -27.16 7.54 19.76
C ALA A 381 -28.40 7.64 18.87
N GLU A 382 -28.30 8.30 17.71
CA GLU A 382 -29.38 8.39 16.72
C GLU A 382 -29.52 7.12 15.89
N ARG A 383 -28.40 6.44 15.57
CA ARG A 383 -28.39 5.26 14.70
C ARG A 383 -28.64 3.95 15.45
N PHE A 384 -28.25 3.85 16.73
CA PHE A 384 -28.29 2.63 17.53
C PHE A 384 -29.03 2.81 18.84
N ASP A 385 -30.25 2.26 18.93
CA ASP A 385 -31.08 2.35 20.14
C ASP A 385 -30.39 1.75 21.38
N GLY A 386 -29.61 0.70 21.20
CA GLY A 386 -28.81 0.06 22.25
C GLY A 386 -27.76 1.01 22.84
N TYR A 387 -27.04 1.74 21.98
CA TYR A 387 -26.05 2.73 22.42
C TYR A 387 -26.72 3.85 23.23
N ALA A 388 -27.82 4.40 22.74
CA ALA A 388 -28.61 5.42 23.45
C ALA A 388 -29.13 4.94 24.82
N ALA A 389 -29.36 3.63 24.97
CA ALA A 389 -29.76 3.01 26.25
C ALA A 389 -28.59 2.64 27.15
N GLY A 390 -27.34 2.81 26.70
CA GLY A 390 -26.12 2.49 27.46
C GLY A 390 -25.61 1.04 27.27
N TYR A 391 -26.07 0.34 26.27
CA TYR A 391 -25.60 -1.01 25.88
C TYR A 391 -24.53 -0.90 24.80
N PHE A 392 -23.28 -0.63 25.19
CA PHE A 392 -22.18 -0.38 24.25
C PHE A 392 -21.69 -1.65 23.54
N ASP A 393 -21.93 -2.83 24.12
CA ASP A 393 -21.61 -4.14 23.53
C ASP A 393 -22.51 -4.51 22.32
N GLU A 394 -23.55 -3.70 22.05
CA GLU A 394 -24.43 -3.89 20.89
C GLU A 394 -23.98 -3.09 19.64
N LEU A 395 -22.86 -2.37 19.73
CA LEU A 395 -22.29 -1.70 18.57
C LEU A 395 -21.73 -2.75 17.58
N PRO A 396 -21.78 -2.48 16.27
CA PRO A 396 -21.23 -3.40 15.27
C PRO A 396 -19.75 -3.71 15.50
N ASP A 397 -19.34 -4.96 15.28
CA ASP A 397 -17.93 -5.35 15.26
C ASP A 397 -17.20 -4.85 14.00
N GLU A 398 -17.94 -4.35 13.02
CA GLU A 398 -17.41 -3.78 11.78
C GLU A 398 -17.24 -2.25 11.91
N GLY A 399 -16.40 -1.66 11.03
CA GLY A 399 -16.24 -0.22 10.96
C GLY A 399 -17.53 0.51 10.57
N ILE A 400 -17.69 1.75 11.02
CA ILE A 400 -18.87 2.59 10.73
C ILE A 400 -18.44 3.83 9.95
N GLU A 401 -19.10 4.09 8.82
CA GLU A 401 -18.97 5.33 8.06
C GLU A 401 -20.06 6.33 8.52
N ILE A 402 -19.64 7.56 8.82
CA ILE A 402 -20.52 8.66 9.23
C ILE A 402 -20.32 9.82 8.25
N GLU A 403 -21.31 10.07 7.43
CA GLU A 403 -21.29 11.17 6.48
C GLU A 403 -21.30 12.53 7.19
N LEU A 404 -20.46 13.46 6.75
CA LEU A 404 -20.43 14.85 7.22
C LEU A 404 -21.28 15.78 6.34
N ARG A 405 -21.75 15.31 5.19
CA ARG A 405 -22.71 15.96 4.31
C ARG A 405 -23.55 14.93 3.56
N ASP A 406 -24.66 15.35 2.98
CA ASP A 406 -25.40 14.51 2.03
C ASP A 406 -24.49 14.19 0.83
N PRO A 407 -24.19 12.91 0.54
CA PRO A 407 -23.28 12.50 -0.53
C PRO A 407 -23.74 12.88 -1.94
N GLU A 408 -25.04 13.17 -2.13
CA GLU A 408 -25.62 13.56 -3.42
C GLU A 408 -25.72 15.08 -3.63
N THR A 409 -25.09 15.89 -2.76
CA THR A 409 -25.08 17.36 -2.84
C THR A 409 -23.67 17.92 -2.81
N ASP A 410 -23.52 19.18 -3.22
CA ASP A 410 -22.27 19.94 -3.16
C ASP A 410 -22.21 20.86 -1.94
N GLU A 411 -23.08 20.62 -0.93
CA GLU A 411 -23.13 21.41 0.28
C GLU A 411 -21.85 21.24 1.10
N ARG A 412 -21.54 22.21 1.96
CA ARG A 412 -20.42 22.12 2.87
C ARG A 412 -20.65 21.02 3.90
N ASP A 413 -19.58 20.40 4.34
CA ASP A 413 -19.62 19.40 5.40
C ASP A 413 -19.83 20.02 6.79
N ALA A 414 -20.37 19.23 7.72
CA ALA A 414 -20.71 19.66 9.06
C ALA A 414 -19.50 20.11 9.90
N PHE A 415 -18.29 19.60 9.63
CA PHE A 415 -17.06 20.03 10.30
C PHE A 415 -16.64 21.43 9.85
N THR A 416 -16.67 21.70 8.54
CA THR A 416 -16.37 23.02 7.97
C THR A 416 -17.39 24.07 8.43
N GLU A 417 -18.68 23.73 8.45
CA GLU A 417 -19.73 24.64 8.97
C GLU A 417 -19.56 24.96 10.47
N TRP A 418 -19.20 23.94 11.26
CA TRP A 418 -18.90 24.14 12.67
C TRP A 418 -17.70 25.09 12.85
N ALA A 419 -16.62 24.87 12.10
CA ALA A 419 -15.41 25.68 12.20
C ALA A 419 -15.68 27.15 11.86
N GLU A 420 -16.42 27.43 10.77
CA GLU A 420 -16.83 28.80 10.40
C GLU A 420 -17.67 29.45 11.50
N ASN A 421 -18.64 28.71 12.09
CA ASN A 421 -19.49 29.23 13.16
C ASN A 421 -18.69 29.48 14.46
N ALA A 422 -17.60 28.75 14.70
CA ALA A 422 -16.68 28.97 15.80
C ALA A 422 -15.66 30.09 15.54
N GLY A 423 -15.64 30.65 14.32
CA GLY A 423 -14.78 31.77 13.93
C GLY A 423 -13.46 31.34 13.28
N TYR A 424 -13.32 30.09 12.91
CA TYR A 424 -12.18 29.56 12.17
C TYR A 424 -12.49 29.59 10.67
N ASP A 425 -11.83 30.45 9.94
CA ASP A 425 -12.01 30.62 8.51
C ASP A 425 -10.89 29.96 7.69
N GLY A 426 -10.94 30.14 6.37
CA GLY A 426 -9.95 29.57 5.48
C GLY A 426 -8.53 30.04 5.71
N ASP A 427 -8.31 31.21 6.34
CA ASP A 427 -6.96 31.69 6.65
C ASP A 427 -6.35 30.85 7.78
N VAL A 428 -7.15 30.49 8.80
CA VAL A 428 -6.71 29.57 9.86
C VAL A 428 -6.31 28.24 9.25
N PHE A 429 -7.18 27.61 8.47
CA PHE A 429 -6.90 26.29 7.88
C PHE A 429 -5.63 26.28 7.01
N ARG A 430 -5.43 27.29 6.16
CA ARG A 430 -4.26 27.37 5.27
C ARG A 430 -2.95 27.61 6.01
N THR A 431 -2.98 28.21 7.20
CA THR A 431 -1.78 28.54 7.97
C THR A 431 -1.35 27.44 8.93
N LEU A 432 -2.22 26.46 9.27
CA LEU A 432 -1.92 25.41 10.25
C LEU A 432 -0.67 24.60 9.89
N GLY A 433 -0.43 24.28 8.61
CA GLY A 433 0.77 23.57 8.19
C GLY A 433 2.05 24.37 8.42
N LYS A 434 2.03 25.67 8.10
CA LYS A 434 3.14 26.61 8.35
C LYS A 434 3.41 26.78 9.85
N ILE A 435 2.34 26.87 10.65
CA ILE A 435 2.45 26.93 12.11
C ILE A 435 3.10 25.64 12.64
N GLY A 436 2.66 24.48 12.14
CA GLY A 436 3.22 23.18 12.52
C GLY A 436 4.72 23.10 12.27
N SER A 437 5.18 23.44 11.06
CA SER A 437 6.61 23.45 10.71
C SER A 437 7.43 24.39 11.59
N ALA A 438 6.94 25.59 11.85
CA ALA A 438 7.61 26.53 12.75
C ALA A 438 7.70 26.04 14.20
N VAL A 439 6.69 25.30 14.67
CA VAL A 439 6.68 24.69 16.02
C VAL A 439 7.68 23.54 16.10
N GLU A 440 7.73 22.68 15.09
CA GLU A 440 8.68 21.58 14.99
C GLU A 440 10.14 22.08 15.03
N ASP A 441 10.46 23.08 14.21
CA ASP A 441 11.78 23.72 14.21
C ASP A 441 12.11 24.37 15.56
N ALA A 442 11.16 25.04 16.19
CA ALA A 442 11.36 25.67 17.49
C ALA A 442 11.56 24.66 18.63
N LEU A 443 10.85 23.52 18.62
CA LEU A 443 11.04 22.42 19.57
C LEU A 443 12.43 21.79 19.42
N SER A 444 12.87 21.54 18.18
CA SER A 444 14.23 21.03 17.90
C SER A 444 15.31 21.98 18.45
N GLN A 445 15.16 23.30 18.28
CA GLN A 445 16.10 24.28 18.84
C GLN A 445 16.12 24.31 20.38
N LEU A 446 15.02 23.92 21.01
CA LEU A 446 14.93 23.74 22.46
C LEU A 446 15.52 22.38 22.94
N GLY A 447 16.08 21.57 22.03
CA GLY A 447 16.65 20.27 22.31
C GLY A 447 15.58 19.18 22.55
N ILE A 448 14.40 19.37 21.99
CA ILE A 448 13.32 18.38 21.98
C ILE A 448 13.30 17.76 20.59
N ASP A 449 14.09 16.70 20.45
CA ASP A 449 14.19 15.94 19.20
C ASP A 449 13.23 14.76 19.26
N ARG A 450 12.03 14.96 18.70
CA ARG A 450 11.01 13.93 18.56
C ARG A 450 10.14 14.24 17.35
N ASP A 451 9.57 13.21 16.77
CA ASP A 451 8.64 13.34 15.66
C ASP A 451 7.40 14.13 16.08
N CYS A 452 7.23 15.30 15.46
CA CYS A 452 6.05 16.11 15.59
C CYS A 452 5.08 15.81 14.44
N VAL A 453 3.79 15.76 14.76
CA VAL A 453 2.75 15.52 13.75
C VAL A 453 1.99 16.78 13.35
N CYS A 454 2.28 17.91 13.98
CA CYS A 454 1.54 19.14 13.80
C CYS A 454 1.67 19.72 12.39
N THR A 455 2.81 19.56 11.71
CA THR A 455 3.01 19.97 10.30
C THR A 455 2.10 19.18 9.37
N ALA A 456 2.13 17.84 9.47
CA ALA A 456 1.33 16.97 8.63
C ALA A 456 -0.19 17.13 8.87
N VAL A 457 -0.61 17.26 10.13
CA VAL A 457 -2.01 17.51 10.48
C VAL A 457 -2.48 18.86 9.96
N GLY A 458 -1.66 19.90 10.12
CA GLY A 458 -1.96 21.25 9.62
C GLY A 458 -2.09 21.29 8.09
N ALA A 459 -1.20 20.62 7.37
CA ALA A 459 -1.27 20.51 5.91
C ALA A 459 -2.57 19.82 5.45
N ARG A 460 -3.00 18.73 6.14
CA ARG A 460 -4.27 18.04 5.82
C ARG A 460 -5.50 18.92 6.07
N PHE A 461 -5.51 19.70 7.12
CA PHE A 461 -6.59 20.68 7.33
C PHE A 461 -6.57 21.80 6.28
N GLY A 462 -5.41 22.26 5.83
CA GLY A 462 -5.29 23.16 4.69
C GLY A 462 -5.91 22.58 3.42
N GLN A 463 -5.67 21.31 3.14
CA GLN A 463 -6.31 20.59 2.03
C GLN A 463 -7.81 20.39 2.26
N TRP A 464 -8.25 20.09 3.48
CA TRP A 464 -9.67 19.98 3.83
C TRP A 464 -10.46 21.21 3.42
N TRP A 465 -9.90 22.37 3.62
CA TRP A 465 -10.54 23.65 3.24
C TRP A 465 -10.49 23.93 1.73
N THR A 466 -9.38 23.61 1.07
CA THR A 466 -9.11 24.01 -0.32
C THR A 466 -9.61 23.04 -1.37
N ARG A 467 -9.73 21.75 -1.04
CA ARG A 467 -10.16 20.70 -1.96
C ARG A 467 -11.65 20.82 -2.27
N ASP A 468 -11.99 20.55 -3.53
CA ASP A 468 -13.37 20.56 -4.02
C ASP A 468 -14.25 19.53 -3.27
N HIS A 469 -15.47 19.94 -2.90
CA HIS A 469 -16.36 19.10 -2.10
C HIS A 469 -16.97 17.93 -2.90
N THR A 470 -17.12 18.06 -4.22
CA THR A 470 -17.62 16.98 -5.08
C THR A 470 -16.55 15.92 -5.30
N ALA A 471 -15.34 16.37 -5.65
CA ALA A 471 -14.21 15.46 -5.89
C ALA A 471 -13.71 14.77 -4.61
N PHE A 472 -13.86 15.42 -3.44
CA PHE A 472 -13.44 14.90 -2.15
C PHE A 472 -14.61 14.83 -1.16
N PHE A 473 -15.10 13.63 -0.90
CA PHE A 473 -16.15 13.39 0.09
C PHE A 473 -15.57 13.41 1.50
N ARG A 474 -16.27 14.05 2.42
CA ARG A 474 -15.86 14.22 3.82
C ARG A 474 -16.74 13.39 4.73
N GLU A 475 -16.09 12.58 5.56
CA GLU A 475 -16.76 11.65 6.46
C GLU A 475 -15.93 11.42 7.73
N ILE A 476 -16.53 10.76 8.73
CA ILE A 476 -15.82 10.17 9.86
C ILE A 476 -15.87 8.67 9.67
N THR A 477 -14.71 8.01 9.81
CA THR A 477 -14.66 6.55 9.96
C THR A 477 -14.45 6.19 11.42
N LEU A 478 -15.15 5.14 11.86
CA LEU A 478 -14.95 4.50 13.15
C LEU A 478 -14.40 3.11 12.88
N ASP A 479 -13.13 2.90 13.16
CA ASP A 479 -12.47 1.62 12.97
C ASP A 479 -12.42 0.86 14.29
N PRO A 480 -12.78 -0.45 14.32
CA PRO A 480 -12.72 -1.27 15.53
C PRO A 480 -11.32 -1.21 16.18
N THR A 481 -11.27 -1.22 17.50
CA THR A 481 -10.02 -1.20 18.25
C THR A 481 -10.02 -2.21 19.38
N ASP A 482 -8.91 -2.92 19.53
CA ASP A 482 -8.63 -3.78 20.70
C ASP A 482 -7.91 -3.02 21.83
N ALA A 483 -7.69 -1.71 21.67
CA ALA A 483 -6.98 -0.91 22.65
C ALA A 483 -7.76 -0.84 23.99
N ASP A 484 -7.11 -1.27 25.08
CA ASP A 484 -7.66 -1.20 26.46
C ASP A 484 -7.76 0.27 26.92
N HIS A 485 -8.74 0.99 26.42
CA HIS A 485 -9.05 2.35 26.85
C HIS A 485 -9.81 2.32 28.18
N ARG A 486 -9.08 2.16 29.31
CA ARG A 486 -9.68 2.19 30.63
C ARG A 486 -10.32 3.55 30.92
N ASN A 487 -11.63 3.59 31.07
CA ASN A 487 -12.44 4.79 31.33
C ASN A 487 -12.26 5.91 30.27
N PRO A 488 -12.62 5.69 29.01
CA PRO A 488 -12.64 6.78 28.03
C PRO A 488 -13.67 7.84 28.42
N GLU A 489 -13.41 9.10 28.07
CA GLU A 489 -14.36 10.20 28.28
C GLU A 489 -15.68 9.98 27.52
N GLN A 490 -15.58 9.35 26.34
CA GLN A 490 -16.72 8.95 25.50
C GLN A 490 -16.83 7.43 25.44
N PRO A 491 -18.01 6.84 25.71
CA PRO A 491 -18.20 5.38 25.77
C PRO A 491 -17.83 4.65 24.46
N TRP A 492 -18.13 5.23 23.29
CA TRP A 492 -17.86 4.63 21.99
C TRP A 492 -16.36 4.33 21.75
N ARG A 493 -15.48 5.04 22.46
CA ARG A 493 -14.02 4.85 22.36
C ARG A 493 -13.51 3.53 22.95
N THR A 494 -14.36 2.78 23.62
CA THR A 494 -14.03 1.40 24.03
C THR A 494 -14.05 0.42 22.86
N ALA A 495 -14.78 0.77 21.80
CA ALA A 495 -14.98 -0.09 20.63
C ALA A 495 -14.27 0.43 19.37
N TYR A 496 -14.09 1.75 19.24
CA TYR A 496 -13.61 2.35 17.99
C TYR A 496 -12.54 3.42 18.18
N ASN A 497 -11.70 3.56 17.14
CA ASN A 497 -10.92 4.76 16.86
C ASN A 497 -11.64 5.59 15.78
N ALA A 498 -11.72 6.91 15.99
CA ALA A 498 -12.35 7.81 15.03
C ALA A 498 -11.30 8.54 14.20
N SER A 499 -11.60 8.73 12.92
CA SER A 499 -10.79 9.52 11.99
C SER A 499 -11.66 10.42 11.12
N LEU A 500 -11.23 11.67 10.93
CA LEU A 500 -11.74 12.55 9.88
C LEU A 500 -11.11 12.11 8.56
N VAL A 501 -11.93 11.81 7.56
CA VAL A 501 -11.48 11.30 6.26
C VAL A 501 -11.93 12.25 5.15
N MET A 502 -11.00 12.57 4.28
CA MET A 502 -11.24 13.26 3.02
C MET A 502 -11.01 12.24 1.90
N TYR A 503 -12.10 11.59 1.47
CA TYR A 503 -12.09 10.49 0.51
C TYR A 503 -12.11 11.01 -0.92
N ASN A 504 -11.10 10.67 -1.71
CA ASN A 504 -11.03 11.08 -3.12
C ASN A 504 -12.02 10.26 -3.96
N CYS A 505 -13.06 10.91 -4.47
CA CYS A 505 -14.06 10.26 -5.34
C CYS A 505 -13.56 10.07 -6.77
N ILE A 506 -12.66 10.92 -7.28
CA ILE A 506 -12.17 10.91 -8.66
C ILE A 506 -10.65 10.99 -8.71
N PRO A 507 -9.92 9.88 -8.57
CA PRO A 507 -8.45 9.87 -8.60
C PRO A 507 -7.86 10.10 -10.00
N ALA A 508 -8.68 10.13 -11.04
CA ALA A 508 -8.26 10.26 -12.43
C ALA A 508 -7.34 11.46 -12.72
N GLU A 509 -7.52 12.58 -12.00
CA GLU A 509 -6.68 13.78 -12.17
C GLU A 509 -5.27 13.52 -11.67
N GLN A 510 -5.13 12.99 -10.45
CA GLN A 510 -3.84 12.69 -9.84
C GLN A 510 -3.12 11.58 -10.61
N VAL A 511 -3.84 10.53 -11.05
CA VAL A 511 -3.27 9.48 -11.89
C VAL A 511 -2.76 10.07 -13.20
N GLY A 512 -3.54 10.91 -13.86
CA GLY A 512 -3.16 11.55 -15.13
C GLY A 512 -1.97 12.51 -14.98
N GLU A 513 -1.89 13.24 -13.88
CA GLU A 513 -0.75 14.11 -13.55
C GLU A 513 0.54 13.30 -13.42
N ILE A 514 0.51 12.24 -12.61
CA ILE A 514 1.68 11.38 -12.37
C ILE A 514 2.10 10.63 -13.64
N LEU A 515 1.15 10.02 -14.36
CA LEU A 515 1.45 9.34 -15.61
C LEU A 515 1.97 10.30 -16.71
N GLY A 516 1.60 11.57 -16.64
CA GLY A 516 2.08 12.62 -17.51
C GLY A 516 3.55 13.00 -17.32
N GLU A 517 4.17 12.67 -16.21
CA GLU A 517 5.58 12.95 -15.90
C GLU A 517 6.53 12.01 -16.65
N PHE A 518 6.09 10.79 -16.96
CA PHE A 518 6.94 9.76 -17.55
C PHE A 518 7.04 9.88 -19.07
N GLY A 519 8.14 9.40 -19.64
CA GLY A 519 8.40 9.40 -21.07
C GLY A 519 7.47 8.53 -21.89
N GLY A 520 6.97 7.46 -21.30
CA GLY A 520 6.02 6.53 -21.92
C GLY A 520 5.49 5.51 -20.90
N GLY A 521 4.49 4.73 -21.32
CA GLY A 521 3.94 3.71 -20.42
C GLY A 521 3.14 2.63 -21.10
N VAL A 522 3.05 1.49 -20.43
CA VAL A 522 2.21 0.35 -20.77
C VAL A 522 1.31 0.03 -19.58
N LEU A 523 0.01 0.26 -19.71
CA LEU A 523 -0.98 -0.16 -18.74
C LEU A 523 -1.59 -1.47 -19.24
N MET A 524 -1.49 -2.53 -18.45
CA MET A 524 -1.95 -3.86 -18.87
C MET A 524 -2.75 -4.57 -17.79
N SER A 525 -3.72 -5.36 -18.21
CA SER A 525 -4.51 -6.27 -17.38
C SER A 525 -5.26 -7.29 -18.21
N ALA A 526 -5.86 -8.26 -17.56
CA ALA A 526 -6.83 -9.17 -18.18
C ALA A 526 -8.22 -8.54 -18.36
N THR A 527 -8.53 -7.42 -17.69
CA THR A 527 -9.90 -6.90 -17.57
C THR A 527 -9.97 -5.37 -17.57
N LEU A 528 -9.51 -4.72 -18.65
CA LEU A 528 -9.61 -3.26 -18.80
C LEU A 528 -10.90 -2.81 -19.49
N GLU A 529 -11.45 -3.65 -20.35
CA GLU A 529 -12.66 -3.27 -21.11
C GLU A 529 -13.88 -2.97 -20.20
N PRO A 530 -14.72 -2.01 -20.59
CA PRO A 530 -14.64 -1.18 -21.80
C PRO A 530 -13.46 -0.18 -21.73
N LEU A 531 -12.63 -0.14 -22.79
CA LEU A 531 -11.38 0.67 -22.78
C LEU A 531 -11.62 2.18 -22.73
N ASP A 532 -12.73 2.67 -23.26
CA ASP A 532 -13.13 4.08 -23.18
C ASP A 532 -13.48 4.49 -21.74
N VAL A 533 -14.15 3.61 -20.99
CA VAL A 533 -14.39 3.82 -19.56
C VAL A 533 -13.08 3.80 -18.79
N PHE A 534 -12.21 2.83 -19.07
CA PHE A 534 -10.90 2.74 -18.42
C PHE A 534 -10.08 4.00 -18.62
N GLU A 535 -9.97 4.52 -19.86
CA GLU A 535 -9.25 5.77 -20.12
C GLU A 535 -9.81 6.97 -19.35
N ALA A 536 -11.14 7.06 -19.25
CA ALA A 536 -11.79 8.15 -18.54
C ALA A 536 -11.46 8.10 -17.03
N VAL A 537 -11.62 6.94 -16.39
CA VAL A 537 -11.47 6.81 -14.93
C VAL A 537 -10.01 6.68 -14.48
N SER A 538 -9.09 6.26 -15.35
CA SER A 538 -7.65 6.16 -15.08
C SER A 538 -6.85 7.42 -15.40
N GLY A 539 -7.50 8.51 -15.81
CA GLY A 539 -6.82 9.76 -16.16
C GLY A 539 -6.04 9.75 -17.49
N LEU A 540 -6.02 8.65 -18.24
CA LEU A 540 -5.34 8.56 -19.54
C LEU A 540 -5.93 9.54 -20.59
N ALA A 541 -7.20 9.90 -20.46
CA ALA A 541 -7.82 10.90 -21.30
C ALA A 541 -7.18 12.30 -21.14
N SER A 542 -6.72 12.66 -19.94
CA SER A 542 -5.98 13.91 -19.69
C SER A 542 -4.56 13.86 -20.26
N VAL A 543 -3.88 12.71 -20.12
CA VAL A 543 -2.57 12.47 -20.75
C VAL A 543 -2.65 12.58 -22.28
N ALA A 544 -3.73 12.06 -22.88
CA ALA A 544 -3.98 12.16 -24.32
C ALA A 544 -4.24 13.61 -24.78
N ALA A 545 -4.92 14.39 -23.96
CA ALA A 545 -5.25 15.79 -24.30
C ALA A 545 -4.08 16.77 -24.09
N GLY A 546 -3.15 16.43 -23.22
CA GLY A 546 -2.12 17.36 -22.74
C GLY A 546 -2.72 18.38 -21.75
N SER A 547 -1.89 19.05 -20.98
CA SER A 547 -2.28 20.11 -20.05
C SER A 547 -1.72 21.44 -20.50
N SER A 548 -2.58 22.44 -20.71
CA SER A 548 -2.22 23.84 -20.82
C SER A 548 -2.81 24.58 -19.61
N THR A 549 -2.18 24.46 -18.45
CA THR A 549 -2.51 25.34 -17.32
C THR A 549 -1.89 26.71 -17.56
N GLY A 550 -2.72 27.72 -17.70
CA GLY A 550 -2.31 29.12 -17.95
C GLY A 550 -1.64 29.78 -16.72
N GLY A 551 -0.57 29.21 -16.22
CA GLY A 551 0.27 29.72 -15.16
C GLY A 551 1.67 29.10 -15.28
N ASP A 552 2.70 29.87 -14.98
CA ASP A 552 4.13 29.59 -15.16
C ASP A 552 4.52 28.08 -15.19
N GLY A 553 4.74 27.56 -16.37
CA GLY A 553 5.84 26.64 -16.63
C GLY A 553 5.58 25.15 -16.84
N ASP A 554 4.35 24.62 -16.81
CA ASP A 554 4.16 23.17 -17.04
C ASP A 554 3.17 22.87 -18.17
N ASP A 555 3.55 23.25 -19.40
CA ASP A 555 2.84 22.86 -20.64
C ASP A 555 3.21 21.40 -20.96
N ARG A 556 2.40 20.45 -20.53
CA ARG A 556 2.59 19.03 -20.87
C ARG A 556 2.04 18.75 -22.27
N PRO A 557 2.87 18.25 -23.21
CA PRO A 557 2.38 17.95 -24.55
C PRO A 557 1.36 16.81 -24.55
N ALA A 558 0.35 16.93 -25.43
CA ALA A 558 -0.56 15.83 -25.71
C ALA A 558 0.20 14.58 -26.15
N ARG A 559 -0.14 13.42 -25.56
CA ARG A 559 0.51 12.14 -25.88
C ARG A 559 -0.45 11.19 -26.57
N ARG A 560 0.08 10.38 -27.47
CA ARG A 560 -0.71 9.37 -28.15
C ARG A 560 -1.02 8.22 -27.20
N VAL A 561 -2.30 7.88 -27.07
CA VAL A 561 -2.77 6.69 -26.37
C VAL A 561 -3.24 5.65 -27.40
N ASP A 562 -2.60 4.49 -27.43
CA ASP A 562 -2.99 3.36 -28.29
C ASP A 562 -3.70 2.29 -27.47
N ARG A 563 -4.80 1.77 -28.00
CA ARG A 563 -5.61 0.72 -27.39
C ARG A 563 -5.35 -0.61 -28.06
N ARG A 564 -5.11 -1.66 -27.28
CA ARG A 564 -4.95 -3.03 -27.78
C ARG A 564 -5.72 -3.98 -26.89
N SER A 565 -6.58 -4.79 -27.49
CA SER A 565 -7.27 -5.89 -26.85
C SER A 565 -6.98 -7.17 -27.62
N TYR A 566 -6.67 -8.23 -26.88
CA TYR A 566 -6.33 -9.54 -27.43
C TYR A 566 -7.34 -10.57 -26.96
N ASP A 567 -7.83 -11.36 -27.88
CA ASP A 567 -8.77 -12.43 -27.63
C ASP A 567 -8.10 -13.67 -27.03
N LEU A 568 -8.85 -14.48 -26.28
CA LEU A 568 -8.39 -15.76 -25.77
C LEU A 568 -8.16 -16.74 -26.93
N GLN A 569 -6.92 -17.15 -27.14
CA GLN A 569 -6.52 -18.02 -28.25
C GLN A 569 -6.48 -19.52 -27.89
N PHE A 570 -6.84 -19.88 -26.65
CA PHE A 570 -6.84 -21.28 -26.22
C PHE A 570 -7.92 -22.09 -26.93
N PRO A 571 -7.73 -23.45 -27.08
CA PRO A 571 -8.66 -24.27 -27.84
C PRO A 571 -10.10 -24.20 -27.29
N VAL A 572 -11.07 -23.94 -28.20
CA VAL A 572 -12.49 -23.88 -27.82
C VAL A 572 -12.99 -25.22 -27.24
N ALA A 573 -12.41 -26.33 -27.69
CA ALA A 573 -12.78 -27.66 -27.18
C ALA A 573 -12.42 -27.88 -25.70
N ASN A 574 -11.53 -27.05 -25.15
CA ASN A 574 -11.08 -27.16 -23.76
C ASN A 574 -11.91 -26.29 -22.81
N ARG A 575 -12.93 -25.56 -23.31
CA ARG A 575 -13.70 -24.63 -22.48
C ARG A 575 -15.19 -24.62 -22.81
N GLU A 576 -15.98 -24.48 -21.78
CA GLU A 576 -17.40 -24.18 -21.87
C GLU A 576 -17.73 -22.97 -21.00
N SER A 577 -18.69 -22.17 -21.44
CA SER A 577 -19.10 -20.94 -20.74
C SER A 577 -20.62 -20.85 -20.72
N TRP A 578 -21.20 -20.83 -19.53
CA TRP A 578 -22.65 -20.84 -19.37
C TRP A 578 -23.17 -19.68 -18.55
N ILE A 579 -24.34 -19.13 -18.95
CA ILE A 579 -25.17 -18.24 -18.14
C ILE A 579 -26.38 -19.02 -17.67
N VAL A 580 -26.46 -19.29 -16.37
CA VAL A 580 -27.59 -19.96 -15.75
C VAL A 580 -28.69 -18.96 -15.52
N ASP A 581 -29.82 -19.14 -16.23
CA ASP A 581 -30.98 -18.23 -16.22
C ASP A 581 -31.82 -18.44 -14.96
N VAL A 582 -31.49 -17.64 -13.93
CA VAL A 582 -32.23 -17.56 -12.66
C VAL A 582 -32.48 -16.10 -12.31
N GLU A 583 -33.49 -15.83 -11.51
CA GLU A 583 -33.81 -14.47 -11.03
C GLU A 583 -32.64 -13.79 -10.34
N PRO A 584 -32.57 -12.44 -10.32
CA PRO A 584 -31.41 -11.74 -9.76
C PRO A 584 -31.20 -11.99 -8.26
N PHE A 585 -29.98 -12.29 -7.83
CA PHE A 585 -29.58 -12.50 -6.43
C PHE A 585 -29.41 -11.17 -5.68
N THR A 586 -30.44 -10.35 -5.66
CA THR A 586 -30.44 -9.05 -4.97
C THR A 586 -30.93 -9.20 -3.54
N ALA A 587 -30.51 -8.28 -2.63
CA ALA A 587 -30.99 -8.26 -1.26
C ALA A 587 -32.54 -8.31 -1.17
N ARG A 588 -33.22 -7.61 -2.08
CA ARG A 588 -34.69 -7.64 -2.17
C ARG A 588 -35.28 -9.03 -2.45
N ASN A 589 -34.64 -9.81 -3.34
CA ASN A 589 -35.14 -11.12 -3.76
C ASN A 589 -34.74 -12.23 -2.79
N ARG A 590 -33.45 -12.21 -2.33
CA ARG A 590 -32.93 -13.25 -1.43
C ARG A 590 -33.27 -13.02 0.05
N GLY A 591 -33.64 -11.79 0.45
CA GLY A 591 -33.84 -11.44 1.84
C GLY A 591 -32.49 -11.33 2.61
N ASP A 592 -32.57 -11.14 3.92
CA ASP A 592 -31.38 -11.03 4.78
C ASP A 592 -30.72 -12.41 5.00
N THR A 593 -29.39 -12.42 5.15
CA THR A 593 -28.59 -13.65 5.24
C THR A 593 -28.90 -14.49 6.49
N GLY A 594 -29.31 -13.86 7.59
CA GLY A 594 -29.76 -14.52 8.83
C GLY A 594 -31.25 -14.85 8.87
N GLY A 595 -32.01 -14.48 7.81
CA GLY A 595 -33.45 -14.74 7.70
C GLY A 595 -33.78 -16.16 7.22
N PRO A 596 -35.07 -16.53 7.21
CA PRO A 596 -35.48 -17.83 6.65
C PRO A 596 -35.22 -17.88 5.13
N ASP A 597 -34.81 -19.04 4.64
CA ASP A 597 -34.68 -19.29 3.22
C ASP A 597 -36.00 -19.06 2.47
N ASN A 598 -35.86 -18.56 1.26
CA ASN A 598 -36.98 -18.29 0.35
C ASN A 598 -36.73 -18.93 -1.01
N ALA A 599 -37.68 -18.81 -1.92
CA ALA A 599 -37.63 -19.44 -3.25
C ALA A 599 -36.37 -19.08 -4.04
N THR A 600 -35.86 -17.82 -3.90
CA THR A 600 -34.62 -17.37 -4.54
C THR A 600 -33.44 -18.09 -3.93
N ARG A 601 -33.32 -18.14 -2.59
CA ARG A 601 -32.24 -18.88 -1.91
C ARG A 601 -32.28 -20.37 -2.24
N ASP A 602 -33.44 -21.01 -2.24
CA ASP A 602 -33.60 -22.43 -2.61
C ASP A 602 -33.13 -22.68 -4.05
N ARG A 603 -33.44 -21.74 -4.98
CA ARG A 603 -33.02 -21.84 -6.37
C ARG A 603 -31.50 -21.71 -6.51
N TYR A 604 -30.90 -20.76 -5.83
CA TYR A 604 -29.44 -20.55 -5.84
C TYR A 604 -28.70 -21.70 -5.13
N ALA A 605 -29.22 -22.24 -4.04
CA ALA A 605 -28.68 -23.44 -3.37
C ALA A 605 -28.74 -24.66 -4.30
N TYR A 606 -29.85 -24.86 -5.02
CA TYR A 606 -29.97 -25.92 -6.02
C TYR A 606 -28.89 -25.80 -7.12
N VAL A 607 -28.70 -24.60 -7.69
CA VAL A 607 -27.67 -24.35 -8.73
C VAL A 607 -26.28 -24.61 -8.17
N ALA A 608 -25.98 -24.08 -6.99
CA ALA A 608 -24.68 -24.27 -6.33
C ALA A 608 -24.37 -25.75 -6.10
N ARG A 609 -25.34 -26.52 -5.65
CA ARG A 609 -25.21 -27.98 -5.44
C ARG A 609 -24.94 -28.74 -6.74
N GLU A 610 -25.67 -28.42 -7.81
CA GLU A 610 -25.46 -29.12 -9.11
C GLU A 610 -24.07 -28.79 -9.68
N ILE A 611 -23.61 -27.53 -9.54
CA ILE A 611 -22.25 -27.15 -9.92
C ILE A 611 -21.22 -27.85 -9.04
N ALA A 612 -21.40 -27.87 -7.73
CA ALA A 612 -20.48 -28.46 -6.74
C ALA A 612 -20.28 -29.98 -6.92
N ARG A 613 -21.25 -30.67 -7.53
CA ARG A 613 -21.15 -32.10 -7.86
C ARG A 613 -20.36 -32.42 -9.12
N SER A 614 -20.02 -31.40 -9.93
CA SER A 614 -19.28 -31.60 -11.17
C SER A 614 -17.86 -32.10 -10.92
N HIS A 615 -17.11 -32.35 -11.99
CA HIS A 615 -15.75 -32.89 -11.96
C HIS A 615 -14.73 -31.91 -11.33
N GLY A 616 -13.75 -32.46 -10.60
CA GLY A 616 -12.56 -31.76 -10.10
C GLY A 616 -12.85 -30.70 -9.06
N ASN A 617 -11.91 -29.77 -8.91
CA ASN A 617 -11.96 -28.65 -7.98
C ASN A 617 -12.82 -27.50 -8.52
N ILE A 618 -13.60 -26.90 -7.65
CA ILE A 618 -14.64 -25.95 -8.00
C ILE A 618 -14.55 -24.70 -7.13
N LEU A 619 -14.50 -23.53 -7.76
CA LEU A 619 -14.54 -22.22 -7.11
C LEU A 619 -15.93 -21.59 -7.26
N LEU A 620 -16.57 -21.28 -6.13
CA LEU A 620 -17.87 -20.62 -6.08
C LEU A 620 -17.72 -19.21 -5.48
N CYS A 621 -17.93 -18.18 -6.29
CA CYS A 621 -17.77 -16.79 -5.91
C CYS A 621 -19.13 -16.13 -5.65
N TYR A 622 -19.33 -15.61 -4.45
CA TYR A 622 -20.55 -14.90 -4.02
C TYR A 622 -20.32 -13.38 -3.93
N PRO A 623 -21.38 -12.56 -3.92
CA PRO A 623 -21.22 -11.09 -3.87
C PRO A 623 -20.53 -10.56 -2.62
N ASN A 624 -20.57 -11.29 -1.52
CA ASN A 624 -19.90 -10.97 -0.25
C ASN A 624 -19.69 -12.22 0.61
N TYR A 625 -18.89 -12.10 1.66
CA TYR A 625 -18.56 -13.22 2.57
C TYR A 625 -19.76 -13.78 3.32
N ALA A 626 -20.75 -12.95 3.68
CA ALA A 626 -21.96 -13.44 4.36
C ALA A 626 -22.76 -14.41 3.49
N GLU A 627 -22.88 -14.11 2.20
CA GLU A 627 -23.55 -15.02 1.24
C GLU A 627 -22.67 -16.25 0.93
N ALA A 628 -21.35 -16.11 0.89
CA ALA A 628 -20.44 -17.25 0.77
C ALA A 628 -20.58 -18.21 1.98
N LYS A 629 -20.63 -17.69 3.18
CA LYS A 629 -20.83 -18.46 4.42
C LYS A 629 -22.17 -19.19 4.44
N TRP A 630 -23.25 -18.53 4.03
CA TRP A 630 -24.56 -19.15 3.86
C TRP A 630 -24.49 -20.33 2.89
N ALA A 631 -23.88 -20.13 1.71
CA ALA A 631 -23.80 -21.16 0.68
C ALA A 631 -22.94 -22.35 1.11
N ALA A 632 -21.79 -22.10 1.73
CA ALA A 632 -20.91 -23.15 2.26
C ALA A 632 -21.62 -24.00 3.34
N GLY A 633 -22.41 -23.36 4.22
CA GLY A 633 -23.23 -24.09 5.20
C GLY A 633 -24.20 -25.04 4.55
N ARG A 634 -24.91 -24.58 3.51
CA ARG A 634 -25.87 -25.43 2.76
C ARG A 634 -25.15 -26.57 2.02
N LEU A 635 -24.04 -26.29 1.35
CA LEU A 635 -23.31 -27.30 0.58
C LEU A 635 -22.74 -28.39 1.47
N ARG A 636 -22.23 -28.10 2.66
CA ARG A 636 -21.73 -29.09 3.64
C ARG A 636 -22.77 -30.12 4.06
N GLU A 637 -24.08 -29.76 3.99
CA GLU A 637 -25.20 -30.66 4.30
C GLU A 637 -25.66 -31.48 3.10
N GLU A 638 -25.38 -31.01 1.86
CA GLU A 638 -26.02 -31.53 0.64
C GLU A 638 -25.06 -32.28 -0.32
N ILE A 639 -23.73 -32.17 -0.10
CA ILE A 639 -22.72 -32.83 -0.95
C ILE A 639 -21.68 -33.57 -0.12
N ASP A 640 -21.05 -34.59 -0.73
CA ASP A 640 -20.01 -35.41 -0.09
C ASP A 640 -18.58 -34.85 -0.27
N LYS A 641 -18.37 -33.82 -1.15
CA LYS A 641 -17.08 -33.20 -1.38
C LYS A 641 -16.66 -32.32 -0.20
N PRO A 642 -15.36 -32.21 0.11
CA PRO A 642 -14.86 -31.20 1.03
C PRO A 642 -15.28 -29.78 0.61
N VAL A 643 -15.74 -28.97 1.58
CA VAL A 643 -16.16 -27.58 1.34
C VAL A 643 -15.32 -26.65 2.19
N TYR A 644 -14.42 -25.94 1.53
CA TYR A 644 -13.58 -24.88 2.09
C TYR A 644 -14.32 -23.55 2.02
N LEU A 645 -14.16 -22.72 3.05
CA LEU A 645 -14.78 -21.39 3.12
C LEU A 645 -13.72 -20.36 3.45
N ASP A 646 -13.59 -19.36 2.61
CA ASP A 646 -12.83 -18.14 2.89
C ASP A 646 -13.73 -17.14 3.63
N GLU A 647 -13.33 -16.78 4.85
CA GLU A 647 -14.04 -15.83 5.73
C GLU A 647 -13.32 -14.47 5.87
N SER A 648 -12.59 -14.01 4.84
CA SER A 648 -11.75 -12.78 4.94
C SER A 648 -10.58 -12.97 5.93
N SER A 649 -9.89 -14.07 5.81
CA SER A 649 -8.85 -14.52 6.74
C SER A 649 -7.52 -13.76 6.56
N SER A 650 -6.61 -13.89 7.54
CA SER A 650 -5.23 -13.43 7.43
C SER A 650 -4.50 -14.09 6.26
N HIS A 651 -3.40 -13.51 5.82
CA HIS A 651 -2.61 -14.02 4.69
C HIS A 651 -2.14 -15.48 4.91
N GLU A 652 -1.79 -15.85 6.14
CA GLU A 652 -1.37 -17.20 6.52
C GLU A 652 -2.53 -18.21 6.40
N THR A 653 -3.70 -17.86 6.94
CA THR A 653 -4.91 -18.70 6.83
C THR A 653 -5.37 -18.87 5.38
N THR A 654 -5.22 -17.83 4.55
CA THR A 654 -5.56 -17.86 3.11
C THR A 654 -4.64 -18.83 2.36
N HIS A 655 -3.36 -18.88 2.72
CA HIS A 655 -2.40 -19.82 2.15
C HIS A 655 -2.75 -21.26 2.51
N ASP A 656 -3.01 -21.55 3.79
CA ASP A 656 -3.38 -22.88 4.26
C ASP A 656 -4.68 -23.38 3.61
N LEU A 657 -5.67 -22.49 3.44
CA LEU A 657 -6.93 -22.79 2.74
C LEU A 657 -6.68 -23.16 1.26
N ARG A 658 -5.79 -22.42 0.59
CA ARG A 658 -5.43 -22.72 -0.80
C ARG A 658 -4.74 -24.07 -0.91
N GLU A 659 -3.73 -24.33 -0.07
CA GLU A 659 -3.00 -25.60 -0.09
C GLU A 659 -3.96 -26.77 0.17
N GLY A 660 -4.81 -26.69 1.20
CA GLY A 660 -5.79 -27.73 1.48
C GLY A 660 -6.78 -27.95 0.33
N PHE A 661 -7.22 -26.88 -0.34
CA PHE A 661 -8.12 -26.97 -1.50
C PHE A 661 -7.45 -27.62 -2.71
N VAL A 662 -6.18 -27.29 -2.96
CA VAL A 662 -5.41 -27.82 -4.10
C VAL A 662 -5.00 -29.27 -3.87
N ASP A 663 -4.63 -29.62 -2.63
CA ASP A 663 -4.25 -31.00 -2.27
C ASP A 663 -5.43 -31.98 -2.35
N ASP A 664 -6.67 -31.48 -2.25
CA ASP A 664 -7.90 -32.25 -2.44
C ASP A 664 -8.33 -32.18 -3.93
N ASP A 665 -8.09 -33.23 -4.73
CA ASP A 665 -8.42 -33.28 -6.17
C ASP A 665 -9.91 -33.06 -6.51
N HIS A 666 -10.80 -33.05 -5.53
CA HIS A 666 -12.26 -32.95 -5.69
C HIS A 666 -12.91 -32.12 -4.58
N ALA A 667 -12.49 -30.88 -4.41
CA ALA A 667 -13.00 -29.98 -3.38
C ALA A 667 -13.85 -28.86 -3.96
N VAL A 668 -14.56 -28.16 -3.08
CA VAL A 668 -15.29 -26.91 -3.37
C VAL A 668 -14.76 -25.80 -2.49
N LEU A 669 -14.27 -24.74 -3.09
CA LEU A 669 -13.89 -23.52 -2.40
C LEU A 669 -14.99 -22.45 -2.59
N VAL A 670 -15.51 -21.95 -1.49
CA VAL A 670 -16.55 -20.90 -1.48
C VAL A 670 -15.94 -19.61 -0.93
N THR A 671 -16.04 -18.53 -1.68
CA THR A 671 -15.45 -17.23 -1.32
C THR A 671 -16.30 -16.05 -1.78
N SER A 672 -15.93 -14.86 -1.36
CA SER A 672 -16.44 -13.62 -1.96
C SER A 672 -15.76 -13.34 -3.31
N THR A 673 -16.48 -12.75 -4.27
CA THR A 673 -15.90 -12.30 -5.55
C THR A 673 -14.74 -11.29 -5.35
N ARG A 674 -14.66 -10.66 -4.17
CA ARG A 674 -13.61 -9.74 -3.74
C ARG A 674 -12.60 -10.37 -2.80
N GLY A 675 -12.67 -11.68 -2.60
CA GLY A 675 -11.75 -12.41 -1.73
C GLY A 675 -10.35 -12.52 -2.35
N THR A 676 -9.33 -12.61 -1.50
CA THR A 676 -7.92 -12.78 -1.92
C THR A 676 -7.75 -14.02 -2.80
N LEU A 677 -8.50 -15.07 -2.51
CA LEU A 677 -8.48 -16.33 -3.29
C LEU A 677 -9.11 -16.20 -4.69
N THR A 678 -9.82 -15.10 -4.95
CA THR A 678 -10.37 -14.79 -6.28
C THR A 678 -9.43 -13.90 -7.09
N GLU A 679 -8.69 -12.98 -6.47
CA GLU A 679 -7.88 -11.97 -7.17
C GLU A 679 -6.36 -12.20 -7.05
N GLY A 680 -5.87 -12.68 -5.91
CA GLY A 680 -4.45 -12.72 -5.56
C GLY A 680 -3.76 -14.07 -5.76
N VAL A 681 -4.47 -15.12 -6.15
CA VAL A 681 -3.97 -16.50 -6.18
C VAL A 681 -4.04 -17.07 -7.60
N ASP A 682 -3.02 -17.78 -7.98
CA ASP A 682 -2.93 -18.52 -9.23
C ASP A 682 -3.27 -19.99 -9.02
N TYR A 683 -4.10 -20.54 -9.90
CA TYR A 683 -4.42 -21.96 -10.00
C TYR A 683 -3.82 -22.49 -11.31
N GLU A 684 -2.92 -23.44 -11.24
CA GLU A 684 -2.19 -23.97 -12.40
C GLU A 684 -2.63 -25.40 -12.76
N GLY A 685 -2.66 -25.69 -14.04
CA GLY A 685 -2.97 -27.04 -14.54
C GLY A 685 -4.34 -27.52 -14.09
N ASP A 686 -4.37 -28.66 -13.37
CA ASP A 686 -5.59 -29.31 -12.89
C ASP A 686 -6.03 -28.83 -11.49
N GLU A 687 -5.50 -27.71 -10.97
CA GLU A 687 -5.88 -27.17 -9.66
C GLU A 687 -7.29 -26.59 -9.63
N LEU A 688 -7.85 -26.13 -10.78
CA LEU A 688 -9.20 -25.56 -10.86
C LEU A 688 -9.94 -25.95 -12.15
N HIS A 689 -11.06 -26.61 -12.02
CA HIS A 689 -11.84 -27.13 -13.15
C HIS A 689 -13.09 -26.30 -13.49
N THR A 690 -13.70 -25.71 -12.48
CA THR A 690 -14.92 -24.90 -12.65
C THR A 690 -14.90 -23.67 -11.77
N CYS A 691 -15.24 -22.50 -12.34
CA CYS A 691 -15.51 -21.29 -11.57
C CYS A 691 -16.94 -20.81 -11.86
N ALA A 692 -17.69 -20.53 -10.81
CA ALA A 692 -19.05 -20.00 -10.90
C ALA A 692 -19.20 -18.73 -10.08
N VAL A 693 -19.73 -17.67 -10.70
CA VAL A 693 -20.04 -16.39 -10.05
C VAL A 693 -21.54 -16.23 -9.88
N PHE A 694 -21.98 -16.05 -8.64
CA PHE A 694 -23.37 -15.98 -8.22
C PHE A 694 -23.85 -14.54 -8.07
N GLY A 695 -24.72 -14.07 -8.96
CA GLY A 695 -25.20 -12.68 -8.99
C GLY A 695 -24.12 -11.70 -9.46
N ILE A 696 -24.36 -10.40 -9.30
CA ILE A 696 -23.43 -9.34 -9.67
C ILE A 696 -22.85 -8.74 -8.38
N PRO A 697 -21.52 -8.70 -8.20
CA PRO A 697 -20.87 -8.27 -6.95
C PRO A 697 -20.82 -6.73 -6.84
N LEU A 698 -21.99 -6.07 -6.86
CA LEU A 698 -22.02 -4.63 -6.61
C LEU A 698 -21.63 -4.35 -5.16
N VAL A 699 -20.84 -3.27 -4.96
CA VAL A 699 -20.58 -2.71 -3.63
C VAL A 699 -21.90 -2.29 -2.95
N ASN A 700 -21.86 -2.05 -1.64
CA ASN A 700 -23.00 -1.52 -0.91
C ASN A 700 -23.41 -0.15 -1.47
N ILE A 701 -24.40 -0.14 -2.38
CA ILE A 701 -24.91 1.07 -3.01
C ILE A 701 -25.61 2.04 -2.03
N GLY A 702 -25.84 1.60 -0.81
CA GLY A 702 -26.37 2.42 0.29
C GLY A 702 -25.27 3.12 1.11
N SER A 703 -23.99 2.77 0.93
CA SER A 703 -22.89 3.46 1.60
C SER A 703 -22.81 4.92 1.14
N PRO A 704 -22.69 5.88 2.05
CA PRO A 704 -22.51 7.30 1.72
C PRO A 704 -21.32 7.55 0.79
N ARG A 705 -20.21 6.86 1.01
CA ARG A 705 -19.00 6.92 0.18
C ARG A 705 -19.28 6.50 -1.27
N VAL A 706 -19.99 5.38 -1.46
CA VAL A 706 -20.36 4.90 -2.79
C VAL A 706 -21.33 5.85 -3.50
N GLN A 707 -22.24 6.47 -2.76
CA GLN A 707 -23.14 7.48 -3.31
C GLN A 707 -22.39 8.75 -3.73
N ALA A 708 -21.41 9.19 -2.93
CA ALA A 708 -20.56 10.33 -3.26
C ALA A 708 -19.71 10.08 -4.52
N VAL A 709 -19.10 8.88 -4.65
CA VAL A 709 -18.38 8.51 -5.88
C VAL A 709 -19.29 8.54 -7.09
N ARG A 710 -20.50 7.98 -6.97
CA ARG A 710 -21.48 8.02 -8.06
C ARG A 710 -21.89 9.44 -8.42
N HIS A 711 -22.09 10.31 -7.44
CA HIS A 711 -22.42 11.72 -7.67
C HIS A 711 -21.28 12.43 -8.41
N ALA A 712 -20.06 12.32 -7.90
CA ALA A 712 -18.86 12.88 -8.51
C ALA A 712 -18.63 12.39 -9.96
N TYR A 713 -18.89 11.11 -10.21
CA TYR A 713 -18.81 10.54 -11.57
C TYR A 713 -19.92 11.09 -12.48
N GLY A 714 -21.10 11.36 -11.92
CA GLY A 714 -22.20 11.99 -12.66
C GLY A 714 -21.83 13.39 -13.15
N ASP A 715 -21.17 14.16 -12.34
CA ASP A 715 -20.72 15.51 -12.69
C ASP A 715 -19.54 15.48 -13.68
N ARG A 716 -18.61 14.54 -13.50
CA ARG A 716 -17.42 14.44 -14.36
C ARG A 716 -17.66 13.77 -15.69
N PHE A 717 -18.38 12.64 -15.72
CA PHE A 717 -18.55 11.76 -16.89
C PHE A 717 -19.98 11.74 -17.44
N GLY A 718 -20.88 12.51 -16.85
CA GLY A 718 -22.29 12.58 -17.20
C GLY A 718 -23.17 11.67 -16.33
N ARG A 719 -24.35 12.18 -15.95
CA ARG A 719 -25.26 11.52 -15.00
C ARG A 719 -25.77 10.16 -15.50
N ASP A 720 -25.91 9.99 -16.81
CA ASP A 720 -26.35 8.73 -17.43
C ASP A 720 -25.29 7.62 -17.28
N ASN A 721 -24.02 7.96 -17.20
CA ASN A 721 -22.89 7.03 -17.07
C ASN A 721 -22.50 6.76 -15.61
N ALA A 722 -22.94 7.60 -14.68
CA ALA A 722 -22.49 7.60 -13.28
C ALA A 722 -22.58 6.22 -12.61
N PHE A 723 -23.71 5.52 -12.76
CA PHE A 723 -23.91 4.21 -12.15
C PHE A 723 -23.02 3.14 -12.80
N ASP A 724 -22.93 3.17 -14.11
CA ASP A 724 -22.17 2.15 -14.83
C ASP A 724 -20.65 2.31 -14.61
N TYR A 725 -20.13 3.53 -14.65
CA TYR A 725 -18.70 3.78 -14.44
C TYR A 725 -18.27 3.51 -12.99
N ALA A 726 -19.08 3.95 -12.01
CA ALA A 726 -18.73 3.79 -10.60
C ALA A 726 -18.98 2.37 -10.07
N LEU A 727 -19.93 1.61 -10.62
CA LEU A 727 -20.41 0.38 -10.00
C LEU A 727 -20.46 -0.81 -10.94
N THR A 728 -21.11 -0.66 -12.13
CA THR A 728 -21.36 -1.81 -13.01
C THR A 728 -20.07 -2.32 -13.65
N VAL A 729 -19.25 -1.41 -14.20
CA VAL A 729 -18.00 -1.78 -14.89
C VAL A 729 -16.99 -2.40 -13.91
N PRO A 730 -16.72 -1.82 -12.72
CA PRO A 730 -15.88 -2.47 -11.73
C PRO A 730 -16.37 -3.88 -11.32
N ALA A 731 -17.69 -4.04 -11.10
CA ALA A 731 -18.24 -5.36 -10.77
C ALA A 731 -18.08 -6.37 -11.91
N VAL A 732 -18.26 -5.97 -13.17
CA VAL A 732 -18.05 -6.85 -14.32
C VAL A 732 -16.57 -7.23 -14.45
N ARG A 733 -15.62 -6.31 -14.21
CA ARG A 733 -14.18 -6.61 -14.21
C ARG A 733 -13.83 -7.66 -13.16
N GLN A 734 -14.38 -7.56 -11.95
CA GLN A 734 -14.19 -8.58 -10.90
C GLN A 734 -14.77 -9.95 -11.30
N VAL A 735 -15.97 -9.97 -11.90
CA VAL A 735 -16.56 -11.22 -12.43
C VAL A 735 -15.64 -11.84 -13.47
N ARG A 736 -15.15 -11.06 -14.41
CA ARG A 736 -14.25 -11.53 -15.48
C ARG A 736 -12.93 -12.07 -14.93
N GLN A 737 -12.40 -11.47 -13.87
CA GLN A 737 -11.21 -11.97 -13.18
C GLN A 737 -11.45 -13.33 -12.53
N ALA A 738 -12.56 -13.46 -11.79
CA ALA A 738 -12.91 -14.72 -11.14
C ALA A 738 -13.03 -15.87 -12.15
N ILE A 739 -13.80 -15.69 -13.22
CA ILE A 739 -13.95 -16.73 -14.26
C ILE A 739 -12.72 -16.94 -15.12
N GLY A 740 -11.85 -15.94 -15.19
CA GLY A 740 -10.56 -16.00 -15.90
C GLY A 740 -9.52 -16.91 -15.22
N ARG A 741 -9.74 -17.32 -13.97
CA ARG A 741 -8.85 -18.20 -13.22
C ARG A 741 -8.85 -19.65 -13.71
N VAL A 742 -9.92 -20.07 -14.38
CA VAL A 742 -10.09 -21.47 -14.83
C VAL A 742 -9.20 -21.87 -15.99
N LEU A 743 -8.77 -20.92 -16.82
CA LEU A 743 -8.03 -21.17 -18.06
C LEU A 743 -6.84 -20.22 -18.16
N ARG A 744 -5.63 -20.76 -18.01
CA ARG A 744 -4.37 -20.03 -18.09
C ARG A 744 -3.43 -20.55 -19.16
N GLY A 745 -3.65 -21.80 -19.59
CA GLY A 745 -2.85 -22.49 -20.60
C GLY A 745 -3.68 -23.17 -21.70
N PRO A 746 -3.06 -23.46 -22.83
CA PRO A 746 -3.76 -24.11 -23.95
C PRO A 746 -4.13 -25.57 -23.68
N GLU A 747 -3.51 -26.22 -22.71
CA GLU A 747 -3.77 -27.62 -22.35
C GLU A 747 -4.84 -27.78 -21.26
N GLU A 748 -5.18 -26.69 -20.55
CA GLU A 748 -6.14 -26.69 -19.46
C GLU A 748 -7.58 -26.83 -19.96
N ARG A 749 -8.40 -27.56 -19.22
CA ARG A 749 -9.83 -27.74 -19.50
C ARG A 749 -10.66 -27.16 -18.36
N GLY A 750 -11.71 -26.39 -18.69
CA GLY A 750 -12.51 -25.82 -17.63
C GLY A 750 -13.86 -25.23 -18.04
N VAL A 751 -14.70 -25.02 -17.05
CA VAL A 751 -16.07 -24.49 -17.20
C VAL A 751 -16.22 -23.19 -16.45
N ARG A 752 -16.70 -22.15 -17.14
CA ARG A 752 -16.98 -20.81 -16.61
C ARG A 752 -18.48 -20.60 -16.51
N ILE A 753 -18.99 -20.22 -15.33
CA ILE A 753 -20.42 -20.12 -15.09
C ILE A 753 -20.79 -18.77 -14.49
N LEU A 754 -21.76 -18.10 -15.09
CA LEU A 754 -22.39 -16.89 -14.57
C LEU A 754 -23.82 -17.22 -14.14
N VAL A 755 -24.13 -17.08 -12.86
CA VAL A 755 -25.43 -17.44 -12.30
C VAL A 755 -26.28 -16.19 -12.07
N GLY A 756 -27.27 -15.99 -12.93
CA GLY A 756 -28.20 -14.87 -12.84
C GLY A 756 -28.63 -14.29 -14.20
N GLU A 757 -29.89 -13.99 -14.34
CA GLU A 757 -30.46 -13.50 -15.60
C GLU A 757 -29.92 -12.14 -16.07
N ARG A 758 -29.33 -11.32 -15.16
CA ARG A 758 -28.76 -10.02 -15.54
C ARG A 758 -27.50 -10.12 -16.41
N TYR A 759 -26.93 -11.30 -16.55
CA TYR A 759 -25.86 -11.56 -17.52
C TYR A 759 -26.37 -11.77 -18.95
N LEU A 760 -27.69 -12.01 -19.13
CA LEU A 760 -28.33 -12.20 -20.43
C LEU A 760 -28.66 -10.85 -21.07
N PRO A 761 -28.36 -10.65 -22.38
CA PRO A 761 -28.53 -9.35 -23.05
C PRO A 761 -29.99 -8.89 -23.20
N ASP A 762 -30.94 -9.82 -23.18
CA ASP A 762 -32.36 -9.57 -23.33
C ASP A 762 -33.09 -9.24 -22.03
N LYS A 763 -32.38 -9.17 -20.91
CA LYS A 763 -32.96 -8.95 -19.58
C LYS A 763 -32.85 -7.51 -19.10
N PRO A 764 -33.77 -7.05 -18.23
CA PRO A 764 -33.68 -5.71 -17.62
C PRO A 764 -32.41 -5.53 -16.81
N ARG A 765 -31.76 -4.37 -16.94
CA ARG A 765 -30.50 -4.05 -16.24
C ARG A 765 -29.41 -5.08 -16.53
N SER A 766 -29.35 -5.57 -17.76
CA SER A 766 -28.30 -6.47 -18.22
C SER A 766 -26.93 -5.83 -18.12
N VAL A 767 -25.95 -6.60 -17.65
CA VAL A 767 -24.52 -6.20 -17.65
C VAL A 767 -23.76 -6.76 -18.86
N ALA A 768 -24.43 -7.52 -19.73
CA ALA A 768 -23.82 -8.08 -20.94
C ALA A 768 -23.13 -7.04 -21.86
N PRO A 769 -23.60 -5.80 -22.00
CA PRO A 769 -22.93 -4.79 -22.82
C PRO A 769 -21.51 -4.43 -22.36
N PHE A 770 -21.16 -4.70 -21.10
CA PHE A 770 -19.85 -4.38 -20.52
C PHE A 770 -18.84 -5.54 -20.62
N PHE A 771 -19.27 -6.69 -21.15
CA PHE A 771 -18.35 -7.79 -21.51
C PHE A 771 -17.81 -7.58 -22.94
N PRO A 772 -16.56 -7.95 -23.22
CA PRO A 772 -16.02 -8.02 -24.57
C PRO A 772 -16.90 -8.85 -25.52
N ASP A 773 -16.94 -8.47 -26.78
CA ASP A 773 -17.79 -9.14 -27.76
C ASP A 773 -17.50 -10.64 -27.89
N GLN A 774 -16.20 -11.03 -27.84
CA GLN A 774 -15.81 -12.43 -27.89
C GLN A 774 -16.29 -13.21 -26.67
N GLU A 775 -16.03 -12.71 -25.45
CA GLU A 775 -16.48 -13.36 -24.22
C GLU A 775 -18.00 -13.53 -24.21
N ARG A 776 -18.71 -12.47 -24.58
CA ARG A 776 -20.17 -12.49 -24.66
C ARG A 776 -20.70 -13.53 -25.64
N ALA A 777 -20.02 -13.72 -26.78
CA ALA A 777 -20.39 -14.70 -27.79
C ALA A 777 -20.15 -16.16 -27.36
N GLU A 778 -19.22 -16.40 -26.42
CA GLU A 778 -18.90 -17.73 -25.90
C GLU A 778 -19.95 -18.21 -24.88
N PHE A 779 -20.59 -17.29 -24.15
CA PHE A 779 -21.56 -17.67 -23.11
C PHE A 779 -22.87 -18.17 -23.67
N GLN A 780 -23.23 -19.41 -23.34
CA GLN A 780 -24.48 -20.05 -23.72
C GLN A 780 -25.49 -19.96 -22.57
N ARG A 781 -26.75 -19.57 -22.91
CA ARG A 781 -27.85 -19.58 -21.95
C ARG A 781 -28.23 -21.00 -21.56
N LEU A 782 -28.31 -21.27 -20.28
CA LEU A 782 -28.64 -22.59 -19.72
C LEU A 782 -29.70 -22.46 -18.63
N THR A 783 -30.68 -23.36 -18.62
CA THR A 783 -31.57 -23.50 -17.47
C THR A 783 -30.98 -24.43 -16.43
N PRO A 784 -31.20 -24.21 -15.12
CA PRO A 784 -30.61 -24.99 -14.06
C PRO A 784 -30.73 -26.52 -14.19
N GLU A 785 -31.86 -26.96 -14.74
CA GLU A 785 -32.21 -28.38 -14.89
C GLU A 785 -31.31 -29.14 -15.89
N TYR A 786 -30.55 -28.44 -16.71
CA TYR A 786 -29.65 -29.07 -17.70
C TYR A 786 -28.14 -29.03 -17.25
N LEU A 787 -27.83 -28.49 -16.11
CA LEU A 787 -26.43 -28.37 -15.63
C LEU A 787 -25.71 -29.72 -15.60
N ASP A 788 -26.29 -30.71 -14.95
CA ASP A 788 -25.74 -32.07 -14.83
C ASP A 788 -25.43 -32.68 -16.21
N SER A 789 -26.39 -32.68 -17.12
CA SER A 789 -26.20 -33.23 -18.48
C SER A 789 -25.18 -32.48 -19.33
N GLN A 790 -24.97 -31.16 -19.10
CA GLN A 790 -23.93 -30.38 -19.80
C GLN A 790 -22.56 -30.67 -19.21
N PHE A 791 -22.42 -30.84 -17.90
CA PHE A 791 -21.19 -31.27 -17.27
C PHE A 791 -20.77 -32.68 -17.72
N GLU A 792 -21.70 -33.63 -17.73
CA GLU A 792 -21.42 -34.97 -18.29
C GLU A 792 -20.91 -34.87 -19.73
N ARG A 793 -21.58 -34.12 -20.60
CA ARG A 793 -21.15 -33.95 -22.00
C ARG A 793 -19.76 -33.36 -22.15
N PHE A 794 -19.35 -32.42 -21.28
CA PHE A 794 -18.07 -31.73 -21.39
C PHE A 794 -16.92 -32.56 -20.81
N TRP A 795 -17.13 -33.24 -19.70
CA TRP A 795 -16.08 -34.00 -19.02
C TRP A 795 -15.86 -35.42 -19.57
N ASP A 796 -16.93 -36.04 -20.11
CA ASP A 796 -16.84 -37.35 -20.81
C ASP A 796 -16.29 -37.17 -22.25
#